data_47262e29dbef5890b9f23e47a7c43f22
#
_entry.id   47262e29dbef5890b9f23e47a7c43f22
#
_cell.length_a   1.000
_cell.length_b   1.000
_cell.length_c   1.000
_cell.angle_alpha   90.00
_cell.angle_beta   90.00
_cell.angle_gamma   90.00
#
_symmetry.space_group_name_H-M   'P 1'
#
loop_
_entity.id
_entity.type
_entity.pdbx_description
1 polymer ?
#
loop_
_entity_poly.entity_id
_entity_poly.type
_entity_poly.pdbx_seq_one_letter_code
_entity_poly.pdbx_strand_id
1 'polypeptide(L)'
;MQPSFLPGYQHHGIGLHPLLAADEAEPFGRGRLDRHAGQVHLQCRGQPPAHGVDMRAQPGTLHGDGHIGIHHTEPFTGQQFHTPFQQHHAVYPGILRRRIRKMEPDIAQSGGTEQGIAQRMHGHVAVRMGHASPVVLQVDSAKPQAQPRREGMHVVTVPHPEAIGKSPIHNSQFEDCKLRIFSLFLHFLADGGKRLKSRNNILNDNQGAAQERAALRPEHPAARGRHRMPQGRKNAKAMSEISRLEPRAVWEIFDEITQVPRPSKKEEKIIAYLERFARKHSLDYRKDTAGNIVMYKKATPSMAGKPTVVLQSHMDMVCEKNADVAFDFMTDPIQPYIDGEWVKARGTTLGADDGIGMATALALITAEGVEHPDLEALFTVDEETGLTGAFNLGSDMLTGRYLINLDSEDDGEIFIGCAGGVDTVATFRYREEPAPEGMTWMQADLSGLKGGHSGDNINDGLGNSNKLLTRLLLAGTERMGLRLASFDGGNLRNAIPREAHAVFGVPAGQADEMRRLAGQFAATFAEEYKYTDAGVRLEVREAGKPATVIDAGTQRSLLLALQGVANGVLAMSRSMPGLVETSTNLASVKFADGGRIVVTSSQRSSVESAKADAAATVGAAFRLAGAEVEHGEGYPGWNPDPSSRLLQIAEAAYEHLFGTQPKVRAIHAGLECGLFLEKYPKLEMISVGPTLRGVHSPDERLEIATVDKFWKFLIEILRTL
;
A
#
# COMPACT_ATOMS: atom_id res chain seq x y z
N MET A 1 7.48 -64.73 -19.18
CA MET A 1 8.46 -65.56 -18.48
C MET A 1 8.95 -64.80 -17.26
N GLN A 2 8.48 -65.19 -16.09
CA GLN A 2 9.05 -64.89 -14.77
C GLN A 2 10.28 -65.75 -14.55
N PRO A 3 10.96 -65.71 -13.39
CA PRO A 3 11.48 -64.64 -12.51
C PRO A 3 12.90 -64.96 -11.99
N SER A 4 13.45 -64.14 -11.08
CA SER A 4 14.23 -64.58 -9.88
C SER A 4 14.85 -63.34 -9.18
N PHE A 5 14.48 -63.06 -7.99
CA PHE A 5 14.83 -63.45 -6.61
C PHE A 5 15.95 -62.60 -5.97
N LEU A 6 15.53 -61.92 -4.97
CA LEU A 6 16.00 -61.28 -3.71
C LEU A 6 17.18 -61.95 -2.96
N PRO A 7 17.84 -61.33 -1.95
CA PRO A 7 17.28 -61.03 -0.61
C PRO A 7 17.76 -59.67 0.00
N GLY A 8 17.17 -58.95 0.92
CA GLY A 8 16.49 -59.29 2.20
C GLY A 8 17.11 -58.49 3.33
N TYR A 9 16.40 -57.53 3.97
CA TYR A 9 16.66 -57.07 5.33
C TYR A 9 15.36 -56.83 6.10
N GLN A 10 15.39 -57.24 7.39
CA GLN A 10 14.25 -57.37 8.29
C GLN A 10 13.81 -56.04 8.91
N HIS A 11 12.50 -55.85 8.94
CA HIS A 11 11.84 -54.85 9.80
C HIS A 11 11.38 -55.44 11.12
N HIS A 12 11.66 -54.77 12.24
CA HIS A 12 10.93 -54.95 13.49
C HIS A 12 9.74 -53.99 13.51
N GLY A 13 8.54 -54.56 13.53
CA GLY A 13 7.29 -53.83 13.68
C GLY A 13 6.90 -53.68 15.13
N ILE A 14 6.31 -52.53 15.47
CA ILE A 14 5.50 -52.35 16.68
C ILE A 14 4.08 -52.06 16.21
N GLY A 15 3.17 -52.99 16.53
CA GLY A 15 1.78 -52.90 16.18
C GLY A 15 0.98 -51.95 17.07
N LEU A 16 0.05 -51.25 16.49
CA LEU A 16 -1.07 -50.64 17.17
C LEU A 16 -2.36 -51.20 16.60
N HIS A 17 -3.15 -51.84 17.46
CA HIS A 17 -4.50 -52.32 17.18
C HIS A 17 -5.53 -51.19 17.37
N PRO A 18 -6.60 -51.13 16.58
CA PRO A 18 -7.71 -50.22 16.77
C PRO A 18 -8.79 -50.85 17.62
N LEU A 19 -9.47 -50.07 18.44
CA LEU A 19 -10.76 -50.43 19.04
C LEU A 19 -11.83 -49.43 18.67
N LEU A 20 -12.89 -50.00 18.16
CA LEU A 20 -14.13 -49.43 17.69
C LEU A 20 -15.09 -49.05 18.83
N ALA A 21 -15.89 -48.04 18.55
CA ALA A 21 -17.35 -47.95 18.71
C ALA A 21 -18.00 -47.51 20.02
N ALA A 22 -18.77 -46.52 19.84
CA ALA A 22 -20.22 -46.36 20.12
C ALA A 22 -20.64 -45.86 21.52
N ASP A 23 -21.36 -44.76 21.34
CA ASP A 23 -22.67 -44.44 21.90
C ASP A 23 -22.84 -43.82 23.30
N GLU A 24 -23.69 -42.83 23.21
CA GLU A 24 -24.71 -42.32 24.13
C GLU A 24 -24.42 -41.09 24.97
N ALA A 25 -25.34 -40.20 24.74
CA ALA A 25 -25.59 -38.90 25.37
C ALA A 25 -26.02 -39.05 26.85
N GLU A 26 -25.75 -38.03 27.61
CA GLU A 26 -26.74 -37.26 28.35
C GLU A 26 -26.09 -36.28 29.36
N PRO A 27 -26.80 -35.25 29.81
CA PRO A 27 -26.18 -34.03 30.32
C PRO A 27 -26.15 -33.98 31.85
N PHE A 28 -25.07 -33.48 32.39
CA PHE A 28 -24.97 -33.07 33.80
C PHE A 28 -24.42 -31.66 33.84
N GLY A 29 -25.04 -30.69 34.39
CA GLY A 29 -25.48 -30.56 35.75
C GLY A 29 -24.77 -29.31 36.28
N ARG A 30 -25.50 -28.22 36.52
CA ARG A 30 -24.96 -26.99 37.13
C ARG A 30 -24.36 -27.29 38.48
N GLY A 31 -23.03 -27.23 38.62
CA GLY A 31 -22.32 -27.25 39.89
C GLY A 31 -22.03 -25.82 40.37
N ARG A 32 -22.54 -25.49 41.56
CA ARG A 32 -22.16 -24.31 42.34
C ARG A 32 -20.67 -24.39 42.69
N LEU A 33 -19.94 -23.33 42.39
CA LEU A 33 -18.57 -23.11 42.86
C LEU A 33 -18.63 -22.55 44.29
N ASP A 34 -18.29 -23.39 45.28
CA ASP A 34 -17.96 -22.94 46.63
C ASP A 34 -16.57 -22.28 46.64
N ARG A 35 -16.50 -21.10 47.27
CA ARG A 35 -15.27 -20.35 47.48
C ARG A 35 -14.47 -20.95 48.63
N HIS A 36 -13.35 -21.59 48.30
CA HIS A 36 -12.26 -21.72 49.26
C HIS A 36 -10.98 -21.09 48.70
N ALA A 37 -10.37 -20.24 49.50
CA ALA A 37 -9.10 -19.60 49.22
C ALA A 37 -7.97 -20.64 49.06
N GLY A 38 -7.44 -20.79 47.87
CA GLY A 38 -6.30 -21.64 47.56
C GLY A 38 -5.21 -20.85 46.83
N GLN A 39 -4.00 -20.97 47.32
CA GLN A 39 -2.79 -20.43 46.73
C GLN A 39 -2.57 -20.99 45.32
N VAL A 40 -2.34 -20.13 44.32
CA VAL A 40 -1.96 -20.54 42.97
C VAL A 40 -0.44 -20.65 42.91
N HIS A 41 0.09 -21.84 42.75
CA HIS A 41 1.49 -22.10 42.42
C HIS A 41 1.65 -22.16 40.89
N LEU A 42 2.42 -21.23 40.30
CA LEU A 42 2.90 -21.30 38.92
C LEU A 42 4.24 -22.07 38.90
N GLN A 43 4.24 -23.27 38.32
CA GLN A 43 5.47 -24.01 38.03
C GLN A 43 5.93 -23.71 36.61
N CYS A 44 7.00 -22.93 36.45
CA CYS A 44 7.75 -22.85 35.21
C CYS A 44 8.79 -23.99 35.15
N ARG A 45 8.71 -24.87 34.15
CA ARG A 45 9.77 -25.85 33.86
C ARG A 45 10.80 -25.20 32.94
N GLY A 46 11.95 -24.84 33.52
CA GLY A 46 13.16 -24.44 32.83
C GLY A 46 14.29 -24.45 33.87
N GLN A 47 15.51 -24.86 33.50
CA GLN A 47 16.63 -24.99 34.42
C GLN A 47 16.88 -23.69 35.20
N PRO A 48 17.21 -23.77 36.52
CA PRO A 48 17.29 -22.59 37.36
C PRO A 48 18.58 -21.82 37.15
N PRO A 49 18.54 -20.49 37.11
CA PRO A 49 19.72 -19.67 37.36
C PRO A 49 20.01 -19.72 38.89
N ALA A 50 21.27 -19.79 39.22
CA ALA A 50 21.79 -19.86 40.58
C ALA A 50 21.65 -18.52 41.32
N HIS A 51 20.48 -18.15 41.75
CA HIS A 51 20.20 -17.19 42.84
C HIS A 51 18.68 -17.07 42.96
N GLY A 52 18.14 -17.52 44.11
CA GLY A 52 16.70 -17.54 44.40
C GLY A 52 16.12 -16.13 44.58
N VAL A 53 15.03 -15.88 43.90
CA VAL A 53 14.17 -14.73 44.17
C VAL A 53 12.85 -15.27 44.73
N ASP A 54 12.57 -15.00 46.00
CA ASP A 54 11.32 -15.38 46.69
C ASP A 54 10.24 -14.37 46.33
N MET A 55 9.26 -14.78 45.54
CA MET A 55 8.09 -13.97 45.22
C MET A 55 6.94 -14.27 46.16
N ARG A 56 6.69 -13.44 47.17
CA ARG A 56 5.48 -13.47 47.98
C ARG A 56 4.46 -12.44 47.48
N ALA A 57 3.33 -12.92 46.99
CA ALA A 57 2.19 -12.07 46.67
C ALA A 57 1.35 -11.82 47.94
N GLN A 58 1.08 -10.57 48.26
CA GLN A 58 0.08 -10.20 49.28
C GLN A 58 -1.27 -9.91 48.60
N PRO A 59 -2.40 -10.21 49.24
CA PRO A 59 -3.73 -10.05 48.66
C PRO A 59 -4.14 -8.56 48.62
N GLY A 60 -4.18 -8.02 47.41
CA GLY A 60 -4.82 -6.74 47.15
C GLY A 60 -6.28 -6.92 46.77
N THR A 61 -7.12 -6.03 47.23
CA THR A 61 -8.55 -5.99 46.93
C THR A 61 -8.82 -5.76 45.44
N LEU A 62 -9.57 -6.68 44.84
CA LEU A 62 -10.09 -6.58 43.46
C LEU A 62 -11.15 -5.49 43.40
N HIS A 63 -10.89 -4.42 42.71
CA HIS A 63 -11.90 -3.54 42.10
C HIS A 63 -12.07 -3.91 40.63
N GLY A 64 -13.30 -3.93 40.19
CA GLY A 64 -13.92 -4.51 39.01
C GLY A 64 -13.28 -4.44 37.61
N ASP A 65 -12.01 -4.09 37.41
CA ASP A 65 -11.45 -3.87 36.09
C ASP A 65 -10.15 -4.64 35.78
N GLY A 66 -9.92 -5.76 36.45
CA GLY A 66 -9.02 -6.81 35.93
C GLY A 66 -7.52 -6.50 35.82
N HIS A 67 -6.98 -5.47 36.47
CA HIS A 67 -5.54 -5.20 36.47
C HIS A 67 -4.83 -5.70 37.74
N ILE A 68 -3.78 -6.48 37.58
CA ILE A 68 -2.90 -6.94 38.67
C ILE A 68 -1.72 -5.98 38.79
N GLY A 69 -1.65 -5.23 39.90
CA GLY A 69 -0.51 -4.39 40.23
C GLY A 69 0.56 -5.17 41.01
N ILE A 70 1.82 -5.05 40.58
CA ILE A 70 2.98 -5.60 41.32
C ILE A 70 3.65 -4.44 42.07
N HIS A 71 3.67 -4.51 43.41
CA HIS A 71 4.41 -3.59 44.27
C HIS A 71 5.78 -4.16 44.64
N HIS A 72 6.83 -3.37 44.37
CA HIS A 72 8.20 -3.61 44.83
C HIS A 72 8.45 -2.91 46.16
N THR A 73 8.90 -3.64 47.16
CA THR A 73 9.51 -3.12 48.40
C THR A 73 10.87 -3.74 48.58
N GLU A 74 11.91 -2.99 48.37
CA GLU A 74 13.17 -2.80 49.06
C GLU A 74 14.29 -2.19 48.19
N PRO A 75 15.24 -1.45 48.75
CA PRO A 75 16.20 -0.66 48.01
C PRO A 75 17.44 -1.46 47.61
N PHE A 76 17.76 -1.47 46.35
CA PHE A 76 19.01 -1.99 45.82
C PHE A 76 20.14 -0.97 46.03
N THR A 77 21.15 -1.33 46.74
CA THR A 77 22.43 -0.60 46.82
C THR A 77 23.36 -1.02 45.69
N GLY A 78 23.69 -0.09 44.84
CA GLY A 78 24.99 -0.01 44.19
C GLY A 78 25.24 -0.88 42.97
N GLN A 79 24.52 -0.74 41.90
CA GLN A 79 25.07 -0.89 40.53
C GLN A 79 24.33 0.08 39.60
N GLN A 80 25.14 0.83 38.84
CA GLN A 80 24.62 1.82 37.89
C GLN A 80 23.78 1.13 36.81
N PHE A 81 22.47 1.27 36.88
CA PHE A 81 21.61 1.02 35.74
C PHE A 81 21.77 2.19 34.77
N HIS A 82 22.33 1.93 33.61
CA HIS A 82 22.17 2.81 32.46
C HIS A 82 20.70 2.86 32.10
N THR A 83 20.06 3.98 32.39
CA THR A 83 18.65 4.18 32.10
C THR A 83 18.42 4.15 30.56
N PRO A 84 17.23 3.67 30.09
CA PRO A 84 16.86 3.75 28.68
C PRO A 84 16.99 5.13 28.05
N PHE A 85 17.09 6.17 28.87
CA PHE A 85 17.24 7.55 28.49
C PHE A 85 18.55 7.88 27.73
N GLN A 86 19.67 7.20 28.01
CA GLN A 86 20.90 7.41 27.25
C GLN A 86 20.87 6.80 25.83
N GLN A 87 20.09 5.75 25.60
CA GLN A 87 19.91 5.18 24.26
C GLN A 87 19.01 6.05 23.37
N HIS A 88 18.01 6.72 23.92
CA HIS A 88 17.16 7.65 23.16
C HIS A 88 17.91 8.93 22.73
N HIS A 89 18.85 9.41 23.52
CA HIS A 89 19.66 10.57 23.13
C HIS A 89 20.60 10.31 21.94
N ALA A 90 21.01 9.07 21.70
CA ALA A 90 21.84 8.68 20.57
C ALA A 90 21.07 8.53 19.23
N VAL A 91 19.77 8.26 19.30
CA VAL A 91 18.92 8.03 18.11
C VAL A 91 18.44 9.34 17.47
N TYR A 92 18.14 10.37 18.28
CA TYR A 92 17.62 11.66 17.79
C TYR A 92 18.60 12.43 16.87
N PRO A 93 19.89 12.54 17.17
CA PRO A 93 20.83 13.17 16.25
C PRO A 93 21.00 12.41 14.93
N GLY A 94 20.83 11.09 14.95
CA GLY A 94 20.95 10.24 13.76
C GLY A 94 19.79 10.43 12.78
N ILE A 95 18.57 10.54 13.27
CA ILE A 95 17.36 10.75 12.44
C ILE A 95 17.42 12.14 11.79
N LEU A 96 17.81 13.16 12.55
CA LEU A 96 17.93 14.51 12.00
C LEU A 96 19.03 14.60 10.93
N ARG A 97 20.17 13.94 11.13
CA ARG A 97 21.26 13.88 10.13
C ARG A 97 20.84 13.09 8.87
N ARG A 98 20.09 12.00 9.01
CA ARG A 98 19.61 11.23 7.85
C ARG A 98 18.58 12.01 7.00
N ARG A 99 17.66 12.75 7.63
CA ARG A 99 16.70 13.58 6.88
C ARG A 99 17.37 14.77 6.20
N ILE A 100 18.36 15.39 6.82
CA ILE A 100 19.14 16.46 6.17
C ILE A 100 19.90 15.91 4.96
N ARG A 101 20.54 14.73 5.04
CA ARG A 101 21.21 14.12 3.88
C ARG A 101 20.27 13.73 2.74
N LYS A 102 19.03 13.31 3.04
CA LYS A 102 18.01 13.04 1.98
C LYS A 102 17.54 14.31 1.26
N MET A 103 17.72 15.48 1.86
CA MET A 103 17.36 16.78 1.26
C MET A 103 18.51 17.42 0.48
N GLU A 104 19.76 17.00 0.69
CA GLU A 104 20.92 17.49 -0.06
C GLU A 104 20.82 17.28 -1.59
N PRO A 105 20.30 16.16 -2.13
CA PRO A 105 20.14 15.97 -3.57
C PRO A 105 19.21 16.99 -4.23
N ASP A 106 18.12 17.37 -3.54
CA ASP A 106 17.15 18.33 -4.07
C ASP A 106 17.69 19.77 -4.08
N ILE A 107 18.63 20.06 -3.18
CA ILE A 107 19.33 21.36 -3.12
C ILE A 107 20.43 21.45 -4.18
N ALA A 108 21.11 20.33 -4.45
CA ALA A 108 22.17 20.27 -5.47
C ALA A 108 21.62 20.43 -6.92
N GLN A 109 20.37 19.99 -7.17
CA GLN A 109 19.73 20.20 -8.48
C GLN A 109 19.32 21.64 -8.74
N SER A 110 19.28 22.52 -7.72
CA SER A 110 18.93 23.93 -7.85
C SER A 110 20.12 24.86 -8.18
N GLY A 111 21.32 24.33 -8.40
CA GLY A 111 22.49 25.09 -8.90
C GLY A 111 23.12 26.05 -7.89
N GLY A 112 22.82 25.92 -6.61
CA GLY A 112 23.46 26.70 -5.55
C GLY A 112 24.81 26.08 -5.14
N THR A 113 25.89 26.86 -5.15
CA THR A 113 27.17 26.40 -4.67
C THR A 113 27.17 26.23 -3.13
N GLU A 114 27.82 25.19 -2.61
CA GLU A 114 27.95 24.90 -1.17
C GLU A 114 28.42 26.12 -0.33
N GLN A 115 29.20 27.03 -0.93
CA GLN A 115 29.62 28.26 -0.27
C GLN A 115 28.47 29.24 0.00
N GLY A 116 27.45 29.30 -0.85
CA GLY A 116 26.31 30.20 -0.67
C GLY A 116 25.37 29.77 0.46
N ILE A 117 25.31 28.47 0.75
CA ILE A 117 24.47 27.89 1.78
C ILE A 117 25.13 28.00 3.15
N ALA A 118 26.42 27.78 3.23
CA ALA A 118 27.20 27.89 4.47
C ALA A 118 27.23 29.32 5.04
N GLN A 119 27.29 30.35 4.20
CA GLN A 119 27.31 31.76 4.64
C GLN A 119 25.97 32.26 5.22
N ARG A 120 24.85 31.52 5.05
CA ARG A 120 23.54 31.90 5.60
C ARG A 120 23.13 31.16 6.86
N MET A 121 23.90 30.19 7.32
CA MET A 121 23.65 29.42 8.53
C MET A 121 24.46 29.87 9.75
N HIS A 122 24.89 31.12 9.83
CA HIS A 122 25.51 31.68 11.02
C HIS A 122 24.43 32.13 12.02
N GLY A 123 23.83 31.17 12.71
CA GLY A 123 22.97 31.39 13.87
C GLY A 123 23.07 30.19 14.80
N HIS A 124 23.18 30.45 16.10
CA HIS A 124 23.08 29.39 17.12
C HIS A 124 21.63 29.17 17.49
N VAL A 125 21.13 27.96 17.32
CA VAL A 125 19.80 27.55 17.82
C VAL A 125 20.00 26.78 19.12
N ALA A 126 19.60 27.38 20.23
CA ALA A 126 19.60 26.73 21.54
C ALA A 126 18.21 26.16 21.83
N VAL A 127 18.13 24.84 22.01
CA VAL A 127 16.89 24.15 22.42
C VAL A 127 17.02 23.80 23.90
N ARG A 128 16.13 24.36 24.74
CA ARG A 128 16.11 24.10 26.18
C ARG A 128 14.99 23.11 26.49
N MET A 129 15.36 21.99 27.07
CA MET A 129 14.39 20.96 27.50
C MET A 129 14.23 21.03 29.02
N GLY A 130 13.13 21.63 29.51
CA GLY A 130 12.81 21.71 30.92
C GLY A 130 13.94 22.27 31.79
N HIS A 131 14.29 21.62 32.89
CA HIS A 131 15.37 22.00 33.81
C HIS A 131 16.78 21.48 33.37
N ALA A 132 16.92 20.91 32.20
CA ALA A 132 18.22 20.47 31.71
C ALA A 132 19.02 21.63 31.09
N SER A 133 20.36 21.52 31.11
CA SER A 133 21.24 22.48 30.47
C SER A 133 20.95 22.61 28.97
N PRO A 134 21.03 23.80 28.36
CA PRO A 134 20.73 24.00 26.95
C PRO A 134 21.71 23.20 26.07
N VAL A 135 21.16 22.45 25.10
CA VAL A 135 21.96 21.81 24.07
C VAL A 135 22.17 22.82 22.94
N VAL A 136 23.40 23.23 22.76
CA VAL A 136 23.82 24.13 21.68
C VAL A 136 24.21 23.27 20.49
N LEU A 137 23.45 23.36 19.40
CA LEU A 137 23.83 22.76 18.12
C LEU A 137 24.72 23.73 17.38
N GLN A 138 26.04 23.47 17.36
CA GLN A 138 27.02 24.23 16.60
C GLN A 138 27.16 23.58 15.23
N VAL A 139 26.92 24.35 14.19
CA VAL A 139 27.20 23.92 12.81
C VAL A 139 28.59 24.43 12.48
N ASP A 140 29.61 23.54 12.53
CA ASP A 140 30.99 23.87 12.15
C ASP A 140 31.08 24.10 10.64
N SER A 141 31.33 25.34 10.24
CA SER A 141 31.79 25.67 8.92
C SER A 141 33.32 25.80 8.95
N ALA A 142 34.01 25.04 8.11
CA ALA A 142 35.45 25.12 7.98
C ALA A 142 35.89 26.43 7.33
N LYS A 143 36.33 27.37 8.08
CA LYS A 143 37.34 28.42 7.99
C LYS A 143 36.84 29.79 8.48
N PRO A 144 37.62 30.45 9.36
CA PRO A 144 37.26 31.75 9.93
C PRO A 144 37.89 32.90 9.16
N GLN A 145 37.08 33.86 8.72
CA GLN A 145 37.48 35.28 8.61
C GLN A 145 36.26 36.16 8.29
N ALA A 146 35.72 36.78 9.32
CA ALA A 146 35.14 38.13 9.36
C ALA A 146 34.32 38.28 10.66
N GLN A 147 34.46 39.43 11.34
CA GLN A 147 33.78 39.66 12.63
C GLN A 147 32.25 39.65 12.49
N PRO A 148 31.50 39.00 13.42
CA PRO A 148 30.06 38.90 13.31
C PRO A 148 29.34 40.16 13.87
N ARG A 149 28.38 40.66 13.13
CA ARG A 149 27.31 41.49 13.70
C ARG A 149 26.44 40.59 14.59
N ARG A 150 26.07 41.08 15.79
CA ARG A 150 25.19 40.41 16.74
C ARG A 150 23.79 40.28 16.13
N GLU A 151 23.48 39.09 15.60
CA GLU A 151 22.09 38.69 15.33
C GLU A 151 21.57 37.87 16.52
N GLY A 152 20.34 38.14 16.93
CA GLY A 152 19.77 37.67 18.17
C GLY A 152 19.65 36.15 18.29
N MET A 153 19.89 35.66 19.47
CA MET A 153 19.73 34.25 19.84
C MET A 153 18.24 33.95 20.02
N HIS A 154 17.69 33.08 19.16
CA HIS A 154 16.33 32.60 19.36
C HIS A 154 16.33 31.35 20.26
N VAL A 155 15.71 31.48 21.45
CA VAL A 155 15.55 30.39 22.43
C VAL A 155 14.14 29.83 22.30
N VAL A 156 14.03 28.54 21.96
CA VAL A 156 12.75 27.81 22.00
C VAL A 156 12.74 26.91 23.23
N THR A 157 11.78 27.12 24.13
CA THR A 157 11.62 26.34 25.35
C THR A 157 10.51 25.31 25.17
N VAL A 158 10.83 24.03 25.36
CA VAL A 158 9.88 22.89 25.31
C VAL A 158 9.72 22.36 26.74
N PRO A 159 8.49 22.20 27.28
CA PRO A 159 8.26 21.65 28.60
C PRO A 159 8.77 20.21 28.74
N HIS A 160 9.29 19.83 29.92
CA HIS A 160 9.70 18.48 30.24
C HIS A 160 8.48 17.59 30.52
N PRO A 161 8.44 16.34 30.05
CA PRO A 161 7.30 15.43 30.22
C PRO A 161 6.89 15.17 31.68
N GLU A 162 7.84 15.24 32.63
CA GLU A 162 7.58 15.01 34.08
C GLU A 162 6.92 16.17 34.81
N ALA A 163 6.85 17.33 34.18
CA ALA A 163 6.23 18.52 34.79
C ALA A 163 4.68 18.56 34.65
N ILE A 164 4.13 17.62 33.86
CA ILE A 164 2.69 17.49 33.66
C ILE A 164 2.21 16.38 34.58
N GLY A 165 1.60 16.76 35.71
CA GLY A 165 1.07 15.82 36.71
C GLY A 165 0.14 14.80 36.10
N LYS A 166 0.03 13.61 36.72
CA LYS A 166 -0.77 12.43 36.31
C LYS A 166 -2.25 12.79 36.01
N SER A 167 -2.50 13.29 34.83
CA SER A 167 -3.81 13.37 34.21
C SER A 167 -3.68 12.87 32.77
N PRO A 168 -4.62 12.13 32.23
CA PRO A 168 -4.50 11.56 30.88
C PRO A 168 -4.77 12.65 29.85
N ILE A 169 -3.83 13.55 29.66
CA ILE A 169 -3.83 14.51 28.58
C ILE A 169 -2.84 14.05 27.53
N HIS A 170 -3.40 13.43 26.58
CA HIS A 170 -3.06 13.16 25.21
C HIS A 170 -1.63 13.42 24.68
N ASN A 171 -1.06 12.35 24.15
CA ASN A 171 0.05 12.31 23.19
C ASN A 171 -0.10 13.32 22.03
N SER A 172 -1.32 13.77 21.71
CA SER A 172 -1.61 14.70 20.61
C SER A 172 -0.99 16.09 20.78
N GLN A 173 -0.88 16.64 21.99
CA GLN A 173 -0.26 17.95 22.18
C GLN A 173 1.25 17.95 22.02
N PHE A 174 1.90 16.80 22.23
CA PHE A 174 3.35 16.68 22.03
C PHE A 174 3.70 16.53 20.54
N GLU A 175 2.87 15.84 19.77
CA GLU A 175 2.99 15.74 18.32
C GLU A 175 2.64 17.08 17.63
N ASP A 176 1.65 17.79 18.11
CA ASP A 176 1.28 19.12 17.59
C ASP A 176 2.41 20.17 17.82
N CYS A 177 3.14 20.06 18.93
CA CYS A 177 4.32 20.88 19.18
C CYS A 177 5.49 20.54 18.25
N LYS A 178 5.69 19.25 17.92
CA LYS A 178 6.69 18.79 16.94
C LYS A 178 6.34 19.26 15.52
N LEU A 179 5.07 19.17 15.13
CA LEU A 179 4.56 19.63 13.84
C LEU A 179 4.68 21.15 13.66
N ARG A 180 4.42 21.92 14.70
CA ARG A 180 4.59 23.39 14.66
C ARG A 180 6.05 23.82 14.56
N ILE A 181 6.97 23.14 15.25
CA ILE A 181 8.41 23.39 15.12
C ILE A 181 8.89 23.00 13.72
N PHE A 182 8.40 21.90 13.17
CA PHE A 182 8.72 21.46 11.82
C PHE A 182 8.13 22.38 10.74
N SER A 183 6.92 22.87 10.93
CA SER A 183 6.26 23.84 10.04
C SER A 183 6.98 25.19 10.03
N LEU A 184 7.45 25.67 11.18
CA LEU A 184 8.27 26.90 11.29
C LEU A 184 9.63 26.72 10.56
N PHE A 185 10.22 25.55 10.64
CA PHE A 185 11.47 25.25 9.95
C PHE A 185 11.29 25.17 8.43
N LEU A 186 10.19 24.56 7.95
CA LEU A 186 9.84 24.52 6.52
C LEU A 186 9.49 25.92 5.98
N HIS A 187 8.81 26.76 6.75
CA HIS A 187 8.54 28.16 6.36
C HIS A 187 9.82 28.98 6.20
N PHE A 188 10.79 28.76 7.10
CA PHE A 188 12.09 29.41 7.02
C PHE A 188 12.90 28.99 5.76
N LEU A 189 12.80 27.72 5.37
CA LEU A 189 13.43 27.21 4.13
C LEU A 189 12.69 27.67 2.87
N ALA A 190 11.37 27.77 2.91
CA ALA A 190 10.56 28.19 1.77
C ALA A 190 10.75 29.68 1.42
N ASP A 191 10.95 30.54 2.39
CA ASP A 191 11.21 31.97 2.19
C ASP A 191 12.61 32.25 1.61
N GLY A 192 13.61 31.42 1.95
CA GLY A 192 14.92 31.44 1.31
C GLY A 192 14.88 31.03 -0.17
N GLY A 193 13.99 30.08 -0.52
CA GLY A 193 13.84 29.56 -1.90
C GLY A 193 13.13 30.52 -2.86
N LYS A 194 12.17 31.30 -2.41
CA LYS A 194 11.41 32.25 -3.24
C LYS A 194 12.23 33.45 -3.71
N ARG A 195 13.23 33.87 -2.95
CA ARG A 195 14.13 34.96 -3.38
C ARG A 195 15.15 34.56 -4.43
N LEU A 196 15.40 33.26 -4.64
CA LEU A 196 16.34 32.74 -5.64
C LEU A 196 15.68 32.52 -7.01
N LYS A 197 14.35 32.28 -7.10
CA LYS A 197 13.63 32.10 -8.35
C LYS A 197 13.40 33.40 -9.14
N SER A 198 13.49 34.56 -8.49
CA SER A 198 13.28 35.86 -9.12
C SER A 198 14.49 36.43 -9.89
N ARG A 199 15.66 35.79 -9.81
CA ARG A 199 16.91 36.29 -10.46
C ARG A 199 17.36 35.51 -11.70
N ASN A 200 16.74 34.37 -12.04
CA ASN A 200 17.17 33.53 -13.16
C ASN A 200 16.31 33.65 -14.44
N ASN A 201 15.38 34.61 -14.52
CA ASN A 201 14.56 34.79 -15.71
C ASN A 201 15.03 35.92 -16.66
N ILE A 202 16.32 36.31 -16.62
CA ILE A 202 16.85 37.37 -17.51
C ILE A 202 18.05 36.90 -18.36
N LEU A 203 18.27 35.66 -18.59
CA LEU A 203 19.34 35.23 -19.54
C LEU A 203 18.93 33.91 -20.23
N ASN A 204 18.02 33.97 -21.19
CA ASN A 204 17.91 32.97 -22.26
C ASN A 204 16.93 33.46 -23.36
N ASP A 205 17.25 34.60 -23.94
CA ASP A 205 16.78 34.96 -25.28
C ASP A 205 18.03 35.27 -26.10
N ASN A 206 18.53 34.31 -26.85
CA ASN A 206 19.27 34.45 -28.09
C ASN A 206 19.87 33.11 -28.53
N GLN A 207 19.38 32.65 -29.62
CA GLN A 207 19.89 31.74 -30.67
C GLN A 207 18.77 30.79 -31.11
N GLY A 208 18.34 30.75 -32.32
CA GLY A 208 18.86 31.24 -33.57
C GLY A 208 17.92 30.84 -34.70
N ALA A 209 17.78 31.76 -35.58
CA ALA A 209 17.06 31.61 -36.83
C ALA A 209 17.87 30.79 -37.86
N ALA A 210 17.18 30.21 -38.79
CA ALA A 210 17.49 29.93 -40.20
C ALA A 210 17.17 28.48 -40.59
N GLN A 211 16.35 28.26 -41.51
CA GLN A 211 16.33 28.13 -42.97
C GLN A 211 15.03 27.46 -43.40
N GLU A 212 14.15 28.11 -44.04
CA GLU A 212 13.98 28.57 -45.46
C GLU A 212 13.68 27.47 -46.47
N ARG A 213 12.54 27.72 -47.15
CA ARG A 213 12.16 27.54 -48.57
C ARG A 213 11.72 26.16 -49.03
N ALA A 214 10.81 25.95 -49.89
CA ALA A 214 9.93 26.71 -50.81
C ALA A 214 8.90 25.72 -51.37
N ALA A 215 7.78 26.01 -51.75
CA ALA A 215 7.08 26.71 -52.82
C ALA A 215 5.98 25.82 -53.41
N LEU A 216 4.84 26.36 -53.70
CA LEU A 216 4.07 26.62 -54.91
C LEU A 216 2.55 26.40 -54.76
N ARG A 217 1.82 27.52 -55.04
CA ARG A 217 0.37 27.56 -55.29
C ARG A 217 0.08 27.18 -56.76
N PRO A 218 -1.18 26.95 -57.19
CA PRO A 218 -2.08 28.04 -57.58
C PRO A 218 -3.61 27.85 -57.28
N GLU A 219 -4.26 28.85 -56.99
CA GLU A 219 -5.37 29.73 -57.41
C GLU A 219 -6.65 29.15 -58.02
N HIS A 220 -7.79 29.41 -57.32
CA HIS A 220 -9.08 30.07 -57.55
C HIS A 220 -10.11 29.48 -58.57
N PRO A 221 -11.45 29.83 -58.50
CA PRO A 221 -12.12 31.02 -57.90
C PRO A 221 -13.49 30.78 -57.18
N ALA A 222 -13.96 31.87 -56.65
CA ALA A 222 -15.10 32.23 -55.86
C ALA A 222 -16.52 31.85 -56.34
N ALA A 223 -17.46 31.68 -55.38
CA ALA A 223 -18.86 32.12 -55.53
C ALA A 223 -19.42 32.57 -54.16
N ARG A 224 -20.05 33.72 -54.21
CA ARG A 224 -20.68 34.47 -53.11
C ARG A 224 -21.98 33.84 -52.65
N GLY A 225 -22.22 33.80 -51.30
CA GLY A 225 -23.53 33.55 -50.73
C GLY A 225 -23.57 33.94 -49.24
N ARG A 226 -23.91 35.19 -48.95
CA ARG A 226 -24.15 35.67 -47.59
C ARG A 226 -25.50 35.15 -47.10
N HIS A 227 -25.52 34.27 -46.11
CA HIS A 227 -26.67 34.15 -45.22
C HIS A 227 -26.20 34.38 -43.79
N ARG A 228 -26.69 35.46 -43.21
CA ARG A 228 -26.55 35.87 -41.81
C ARG A 228 -27.47 34.99 -41.00
N MET A 229 -26.92 34.09 -40.16
CA MET A 229 -27.66 33.38 -39.15
C MET A 229 -27.73 34.20 -37.86
N PRO A 230 -28.84 34.11 -37.11
CA PRO A 230 -29.00 34.90 -35.89
C PRO A 230 -28.15 34.33 -34.76
N GLN A 231 -27.38 35.17 -34.10
CA GLN A 231 -26.76 34.89 -32.83
C GLN A 231 -27.84 34.78 -31.74
N GLY A 232 -27.82 33.68 -30.98
CA GLY A 232 -28.54 33.63 -29.73
C GLY A 232 -29.31 32.34 -29.44
N ARG A 233 -28.60 31.25 -29.21
CA ARG A 233 -29.00 30.22 -28.24
C ARG A 233 -27.70 29.63 -27.70
N LYS A 234 -27.47 29.83 -26.38
CA LYS A 234 -26.48 29.04 -25.63
C LYS A 234 -26.89 27.60 -25.84
N ASN A 235 -26.07 26.81 -26.54
CA ASN A 235 -26.26 25.37 -26.69
C ASN A 235 -26.26 24.77 -25.32
N ALA A 236 -27.40 24.41 -24.78
CA ALA A 236 -27.49 23.36 -23.78
C ALA A 236 -26.88 22.11 -24.46
N LYS A 237 -25.77 21.62 -23.96
CA LYS A 237 -25.11 20.40 -24.46
C LYS A 237 -26.15 19.27 -24.34
N ALA A 238 -26.47 18.59 -25.42
CA ALA A 238 -27.42 17.48 -25.38
C ALA A 238 -26.79 16.38 -24.53
N MET A 239 -27.52 15.94 -23.52
CA MET A 239 -27.15 14.78 -22.70
C MET A 239 -27.06 13.54 -23.59
N SER A 240 -26.16 12.61 -23.25
CA SER A 240 -25.97 11.38 -24.01
C SER A 240 -27.14 10.40 -23.83
N GLU A 241 -27.14 9.30 -24.58
CA GLU A 241 -28.21 8.28 -24.48
C GLU A 241 -28.28 7.60 -23.11
N ILE A 242 -27.18 7.52 -22.38
CA ILE A 242 -27.12 6.86 -21.06
C ILE A 242 -27.95 7.61 -20.00
N SER A 243 -28.10 8.93 -20.12
CA SER A 243 -28.93 9.73 -19.20
C SER A 243 -30.40 9.36 -19.16
N ARG A 244 -30.85 8.50 -20.08
CA ARG A 244 -32.25 8.01 -20.16
C ARG A 244 -32.44 6.67 -19.46
N LEU A 245 -31.36 6.05 -18.99
CA LEU A 245 -31.41 4.79 -18.26
C LEU A 245 -31.98 5.01 -16.85
N GLU A 246 -32.50 3.92 -16.23
CA GLU A 246 -32.99 3.94 -14.86
C GLU A 246 -31.98 3.26 -13.89
N PRO A 247 -31.81 3.80 -12.69
CA PRO A 247 -32.46 4.98 -12.09
C PRO A 247 -31.92 6.28 -12.67
N ARG A 248 -32.84 7.07 -13.20
CA ARG A 248 -32.50 8.26 -13.99
C ARG A 248 -31.60 9.26 -13.27
N ALA A 249 -31.83 9.46 -11.97
CA ALA A 249 -31.03 10.38 -11.16
C ALA A 249 -29.53 10.00 -11.14
N VAL A 250 -29.22 8.72 -11.10
CA VAL A 250 -27.82 8.23 -11.13
C VAL A 250 -27.22 8.42 -12.52
N TRP A 251 -27.94 8.01 -13.56
CA TRP A 251 -27.40 8.06 -14.92
C TRP A 251 -27.26 9.49 -15.49
N GLU A 252 -28.15 10.41 -15.10
CA GLU A 252 -28.01 11.83 -15.46
C GLU A 252 -26.73 12.43 -14.83
N ILE A 253 -26.46 12.13 -13.55
CA ILE A 253 -25.26 12.62 -12.87
C ILE A 253 -24.02 11.91 -13.41
N PHE A 254 -24.08 10.61 -13.70
CA PHE A 254 -22.95 9.90 -14.31
C PHE A 254 -22.61 10.47 -15.70
N ASP A 255 -23.60 10.78 -16.53
CA ASP A 255 -23.40 11.45 -17.81
C ASP A 255 -22.75 12.83 -17.63
N GLU A 256 -23.15 13.62 -16.60
CA GLU A 256 -22.48 14.87 -16.26
C GLU A 256 -20.99 14.65 -15.87
N ILE A 257 -20.70 13.62 -15.05
CA ILE A 257 -19.33 13.30 -14.60
C ILE A 257 -18.45 12.89 -15.78
N THR A 258 -18.94 12.10 -16.73
CA THR A 258 -18.18 11.71 -17.93
C THR A 258 -17.73 12.91 -18.78
N GLN A 259 -18.40 14.06 -18.64
CA GLN A 259 -18.06 15.29 -19.34
C GLN A 259 -16.93 16.09 -18.65
N VAL A 260 -16.47 15.64 -17.47
CA VAL A 260 -15.46 16.34 -16.65
C VAL A 260 -14.17 15.54 -16.65
N PRO A 261 -13.09 16.01 -17.30
CA PRO A 261 -11.77 15.40 -17.19
C PRO A 261 -11.32 15.31 -15.73
N ARG A 262 -10.89 14.09 -15.29
CA ARG A 262 -10.54 13.81 -13.91
C ARG A 262 -9.39 12.78 -13.76
N PRO A 263 -8.27 12.93 -14.53
CA PRO A 263 -7.13 12.05 -14.35
C PRO A 263 -6.57 12.16 -12.92
N SER A 264 -6.04 11.06 -12.37
CA SER A 264 -5.35 11.03 -11.08
C SER A 264 -4.29 12.12 -10.99
N LYS A 265 -4.21 12.81 -9.85
CA LYS A 265 -3.36 14.00 -9.60
C LYS A 265 -3.70 15.25 -10.44
N LYS A 266 -4.86 15.25 -11.12
CA LYS A 266 -5.36 16.36 -11.96
C LYS A 266 -6.87 16.58 -11.77
N GLU A 267 -7.32 16.45 -10.54
CA GLU A 267 -8.73 16.46 -10.16
C GLU A 267 -9.34 17.87 -10.03
N GLU A 268 -8.62 18.93 -10.34
CA GLU A 268 -9.11 20.32 -10.15
C GLU A 268 -10.45 20.58 -10.83
N LYS A 269 -10.71 19.92 -11.99
CA LYS A 269 -11.97 20.11 -12.72
C LYS A 269 -13.14 19.40 -12.07
N ILE A 270 -12.93 18.17 -11.59
CA ILE A 270 -13.97 17.41 -10.90
C ILE A 270 -14.23 17.99 -9.51
N ILE A 271 -13.21 18.45 -8.78
CA ILE A 271 -13.35 19.20 -7.53
C ILE A 271 -14.24 20.42 -7.76
N ALA A 272 -13.95 21.21 -8.80
CA ALA A 272 -14.77 22.38 -9.14
C ALA A 272 -16.20 22.00 -9.56
N TYR A 273 -16.41 20.83 -10.18
CA TYR A 273 -17.75 20.30 -10.48
C TYR A 273 -18.49 19.98 -9.17
N LEU A 274 -17.88 19.24 -8.25
CA LEU A 274 -18.47 18.89 -6.96
C LEU A 274 -18.82 20.11 -6.13
N GLU A 275 -17.94 21.11 -6.06
CA GLU A 275 -18.25 22.38 -5.37
C GLU A 275 -19.43 23.15 -6.01
N ARG A 276 -19.55 23.12 -7.35
CA ARG A 276 -20.71 23.73 -8.05
C ARG A 276 -21.97 22.92 -7.78
N PHE A 277 -21.87 21.59 -7.77
CA PHE A 277 -22.98 20.69 -7.46
C PHE A 277 -23.55 20.96 -6.06
N ALA A 278 -22.66 21.02 -5.05
CA ALA A 278 -23.07 21.34 -3.67
C ALA A 278 -23.82 22.68 -3.59
N ARG A 279 -23.26 23.73 -4.23
CA ARG A 279 -23.92 25.05 -4.26
C ARG A 279 -25.26 25.05 -5.00
N LYS A 280 -25.37 24.35 -6.14
CA LYS A 280 -26.62 24.19 -6.91
C LYS A 280 -27.73 23.55 -6.10
N HIS A 281 -27.39 22.58 -5.28
CA HIS A 281 -28.33 21.82 -4.45
C HIS A 281 -28.42 22.31 -3.00
N SER A 282 -27.78 23.45 -2.65
CA SER A 282 -27.77 24.06 -1.32
C SER A 282 -27.28 23.07 -0.23
N LEU A 283 -26.28 22.25 -0.57
CA LEU A 283 -25.63 21.33 0.36
C LEU A 283 -24.47 22.02 1.07
N ASP A 284 -24.36 21.84 2.36
CA ASP A 284 -23.14 22.16 3.10
C ASP A 284 -22.03 21.22 2.67
N TYR A 285 -20.81 21.75 2.52
CA TYR A 285 -19.65 20.92 2.19
C TYR A 285 -18.37 21.46 2.82
N ARG A 286 -17.41 20.55 3.00
CA ARG A 286 -16.03 20.87 3.40
C ARG A 286 -15.07 20.30 2.41
N LYS A 287 -13.95 20.97 2.22
CA LYS A 287 -12.81 20.50 1.45
C LYS A 287 -11.57 20.54 2.33
N ASP A 288 -10.80 19.45 2.38
CA ASP A 288 -9.54 19.41 3.11
C ASP A 288 -8.35 19.91 2.24
N THR A 289 -7.16 19.84 2.82
CA THR A 289 -5.93 20.31 2.17
C THR A 289 -5.45 19.40 1.04
N ALA A 290 -5.86 18.13 1.03
CA ALA A 290 -5.56 17.19 -0.05
C ALA A 290 -6.46 17.41 -1.27
N GLY A 291 -7.65 17.97 -1.06
CA GLY A 291 -8.65 18.17 -2.09
C GLY A 291 -9.87 17.29 -1.93
N ASN A 292 -9.91 16.42 -0.91
CA ASN A 292 -11.09 15.61 -0.60
C ASN A 292 -12.27 16.51 -0.28
N ILE A 293 -13.46 16.10 -0.70
CA ILE A 293 -14.71 16.82 -0.45
C ILE A 293 -15.66 15.92 0.33
N VAL A 294 -16.27 16.49 1.39
CA VAL A 294 -17.40 15.88 2.09
C VAL A 294 -18.60 16.81 1.96
N MET A 295 -19.74 16.29 1.50
CA MET A 295 -21.03 16.98 1.45
C MET A 295 -21.95 16.41 2.52
N TYR A 296 -22.76 17.25 3.17
CA TYR A 296 -23.57 16.90 4.31
C TYR A 296 -25.07 17.07 4.01
N LYS A 297 -25.88 16.07 4.41
CA LYS A 297 -27.33 16.13 4.34
C LYS A 297 -27.93 15.71 5.67
N LYS A 298 -28.86 16.52 6.19
CA LYS A 298 -29.57 16.22 7.44
C LYS A 298 -30.55 15.08 7.27
N ALA A 299 -30.69 14.27 8.31
CA ALA A 299 -31.65 13.17 8.38
C ALA A 299 -33.07 13.59 8.05
N THR A 300 -33.82 12.68 7.44
CA THR A 300 -35.28 12.80 7.36
C THR A 300 -35.88 12.75 8.76
N PRO A 301 -37.06 13.37 9.00
CA PRO A 301 -37.65 13.43 10.34
C PRO A 301 -37.85 12.06 11.00
N SER A 302 -38.18 11.02 10.22
CA SER A 302 -38.35 9.63 10.69
C SER A 302 -37.04 8.98 11.14
N MET A 303 -35.88 9.45 10.62
CA MET A 303 -34.57 8.88 10.87
C MET A 303 -33.68 9.76 11.77
N ALA A 304 -34.25 10.85 12.32
CA ALA A 304 -33.50 11.76 13.20
C ALA A 304 -32.95 11.03 14.43
N GLY A 305 -31.67 11.24 14.73
CA GLY A 305 -30.97 10.62 15.86
C GLY A 305 -30.43 9.20 15.58
N LYS A 306 -30.64 8.67 14.39
CA LYS A 306 -29.94 7.45 13.92
C LYS A 306 -28.46 7.76 13.64
N PRO A 307 -27.56 6.75 13.69
CA PRO A 307 -26.14 6.94 13.35
C PRO A 307 -25.94 7.52 11.96
N THR A 308 -25.05 8.48 11.84
CA THR A 308 -24.64 9.06 10.55
C THR A 308 -23.96 8.03 9.65
N VAL A 309 -24.29 8.07 8.35
CA VAL A 309 -23.73 7.21 7.32
C VAL A 309 -22.84 8.01 6.37
N VAL A 310 -21.63 7.52 6.15
CA VAL A 310 -20.72 7.99 5.10
C VAL A 310 -20.96 7.17 3.83
N LEU A 311 -21.20 7.84 2.71
CA LEU A 311 -21.16 7.27 1.36
C LEU A 311 -19.85 7.69 0.73
N GLN A 312 -18.95 6.75 0.41
CA GLN A 312 -17.61 7.11 -0.02
C GLN A 312 -17.32 6.58 -1.42
N SER A 313 -16.68 7.41 -2.22
CA SER A 313 -16.18 7.11 -3.57
C SER A 313 -14.92 7.92 -3.87
N HIS A 314 -14.10 7.48 -4.83
CA HIS A 314 -12.99 8.30 -5.31
C HIS A 314 -13.38 9.10 -6.55
N MET A 315 -12.73 10.25 -6.76
CA MET A 315 -13.13 11.19 -7.83
C MET A 315 -12.24 11.16 -9.06
N ASP A 316 -11.08 10.55 -9.00
CA ASP A 316 -10.18 10.35 -10.13
C ASP A 316 -10.57 9.14 -10.99
N MET A 317 -9.83 8.84 -12.02
CA MET A 317 -9.97 7.66 -12.87
C MET A 317 -8.67 7.32 -13.57
N VAL A 318 -8.46 6.03 -13.88
CA VAL A 318 -7.41 5.57 -14.77
C VAL A 318 -7.64 6.07 -16.20
N CYS A 319 -6.60 6.59 -16.83
CA CYS A 319 -6.63 7.20 -18.15
C CYS A 319 -5.92 6.34 -19.20
N GLU A 320 -6.63 5.34 -19.72
CA GLU A 320 -6.14 4.44 -20.77
C GLU A 320 -6.96 4.56 -22.06
N LYS A 321 -6.31 4.40 -23.20
CA LYS A 321 -6.96 4.46 -24.51
C LYS A 321 -6.29 3.53 -25.52
N ASN A 322 -7.03 3.11 -26.54
CA ASN A 322 -6.47 2.39 -27.67
C ASN A 322 -5.45 3.24 -28.43
N ALA A 323 -4.42 2.64 -28.96
CA ALA A 323 -3.29 3.34 -29.61
C ALA A 323 -3.71 4.15 -30.86
N ASP A 324 -4.79 3.76 -31.52
CA ASP A 324 -5.37 4.41 -32.73
C ASP A 324 -6.37 5.52 -32.40
N VAL A 325 -6.69 5.74 -31.10
CA VAL A 325 -7.66 6.76 -30.66
C VAL A 325 -6.93 8.06 -30.33
N ALA A 326 -7.30 9.14 -31.02
CA ALA A 326 -6.86 10.49 -30.69
C ALA A 326 -7.76 11.05 -29.58
N PHE A 327 -7.24 11.10 -28.37
CA PHE A 327 -7.98 11.55 -27.16
C PHE A 327 -7.00 12.15 -26.15
N ASP A 328 -7.37 13.26 -25.54
CA ASP A 328 -6.62 13.91 -24.45
C ASP A 328 -7.46 13.94 -23.19
N PHE A 329 -7.14 13.07 -22.22
CA PHE A 329 -7.81 12.99 -20.93
C PHE A 329 -7.78 14.28 -20.10
N MET A 330 -6.90 15.24 -20.46
CA MET A 330 -6.87 16.54 -19.80
C MET A 330 -7.97 17.48 -20.29
N THR A 331 -8.51 17.27 -21.48
CA THR A 331 -9.42 18.22 -22.12
C THR A 331 -10.69 17.62 -22.68
N ASP A 332 -10.62 16.40 -23.18
CA ASP A 332 -11.72 15.78 -23.91
C ASP A 332 -12.69 15.05 -22.94
N PRO A 333 -14.00 15.15 -23.18
CA PRO A 333 -14.98 14.40 -22.42
C PRO A 333 -15.00 12.94 -22.87
N ILE A 334 -15.22 12.02 -21.94
CA ILE A 334 -15.50 10.61 -22.24
C ILE A 334 -16.78 10.54 -23.11
N GLN A 335 -16.79 9.60 -24.05
CA GLN A 335 -17.92 9.38 -24.95
C GLN A 335 -18.61 8.05 -24.64
N PRO A 336 -19.51 8.03 -23.64
CA PRO A 336 -20.21 6.80 -23.28
C PRO A 336 -21.23 6.43 -24.35
N TYR A 337 -21.49 5.12 -24.50
CA TYR A 337 -22.52 4.57 -25.38
C TYR A 337 -23.05 3.26 -24.85
N ILE A 338 -24.26 2.89 -25.25
CA ILE A 338 -24.90 1.63 -24.86
C ILE A 338 -24.51 0.53 -25.85
N ASP A 339 -24.03 -0.61 -25.34
CA ASP A 339 -23.68 -1.81 -26.09
C ASP A 339 -24.38 -3.03 -25.47
N GLY A 340 -25.61 -3.28 -25.91
CA GLY A 340 -26.46 -4.33 -25.33
C GLY A 340 -26.79 -4.07 -23.87
N GLU A 341 -26.33 -4.92 -22.97
CA GLU A 341 -26.55 -4.81 -21.52
C GLU A 341 -25.51 -3.92 -20.81
N TRP A 342 -24.57 -3.35 -21.55
CA TRP A 342 -23.42 -2.62 -21.02
C TRP A 342 -23.40 -1.17 -21.47
N VAL A 343 -22.89 -0.31 -20.62
CA VAL A 343 -22.36 1.01 -20.98
C VAL A 343 -20.84 0.90 -21.14
N LYS A 344 -20.33 1.46 -22.24
CA LYS A 344 -18.90 1.50 -22.61
C LYS A 344 -18.47 2.90 -23.04
N ALA A 345 -17.16 3.14 -23.15
CA ALA A 345 -16.61 4.33 -23.78
C ALA A 345 -15.98 4.03 -25.15
N ARG A 346 -15.90 5.04 -26.03
CA ARG A 346 -15.36 4.90 -27.40
C ARG A 346 -13.83 4.90 -27.41
N GLY A 347 -13.25 3.71 -27.17
CA GLY A 347 -11.81 3.47 -27.25
C GLY A 347 -10.97 4.08 -26.15
N THR A 348 -11.62 4.44 -25.03
CA THR A 348 -10.99 4.89 -23.79
C THR A 348 -11.56 4.13 -22.61
N THR A 349 -10.93 4.21 -21.43
CA THR A 349 -11.58 3.91 -20.15
C THR A 349 -12.89 4.70 -20.05
N LEU A 350 -13.90 4.08 -19.40
CA LEU A 350 -15.22 4.68 -19.17
C LEU A 350 -15.19 5.60 -17.95
N GLY A 351 -14.39 5.25 -16.96
CA GLY A 351 -14.35 5.86 -15.63
C GLY A 351 -15.63 5.59 -14.84
N ALA A 352 -16.22 4.41 -15.00
CA ALA A 352 -17.27 3.93 -14.11
C ALA A 352 -16.71 3.59 -12.74
N ASP A 353 -15.49 3.18 -12.69
CA ASP A 353 -14.60 3.11 -11.54
C ASP A 353 -14.04 4.54 -11.26
N ASP A 354 -14.31 5.22 -10.13
CA ASP A 354 -15.53 5.04 -9.31
C ASP A 354 -16.54 6.18 -9.58
N GLY A 355 -16.68 6.54 -10.87
CA GLY A 355 -17.65 7.56 -11.30
C GLY A 355 -19.11 7.16 -11.05
N ILE A 356 -19.42 5.86 -11.05
CA ILE A 356 -20.79 5.40 -10.78
C ILE A 356 -21.12 5.46 -9.29
N GLY A 357 -20.13 5.18 -8.41
CA GLY A 357 -20.26 5.39 -6.97
C GLY A 357 -20.45 6.88 -6.65
N MET A 358 -19.62 7.76 -7.25
CA MET A 358 -19.82 9.22 -7.17
C MET A 358 -21.22 9.64 -7.57
N ALA A 359 -21.70 9.17 -8.73
CA ALA A 359 -23.03 9.51 -9.23
C ALA A 359 -24.14 9.04 -8.29
N THR A 360 -24.00 7.84 -7.74
CA THR A 360 -24.94 7.25 -6.80
C THR A 360 -24.97 7.99 -5.48
N ALA A 361 -23.81 8.35 -4.91
CA ALA A 361 -23.72 9.17 -3.71
C ALA A 361 -24.37 10.55 -3.91
N LEU A 362 -24.08 11.23 -5.02
CA LEU A 362 -24.65 12.52 -5.37
C LEU A 362 -26.17 12.44 -5.59
N ALA A 363 -26.65 11.37 -6.22
CA ALA A 363 -28.07 11.11 -6.39
C ALA A 363 -28.79 10.91 -5.04
N LEU A 364 -28.21 10.10 -4.13
CA LEU A 364 -28.77 9.85 -2.80
C LEU A 364 -28.81 11.12 -1.93
N ILE A 365 -27.72 11.91 -1.95
CA ILE A 365 -27.66 13.11 -1.14
C ILE A 365 -28.62 14.22 -1.62
N THR A 366 -29.10 14.12 -2.86
CA THR A 366 -30.08 15.06 -3.46
C THR A 366 -31.47 14.47 -3.62
N ALA A 367 -31.65 13.17 -3.38
CA ALA A 367 -32.95 12.51 -3.55
C ALA A 367 -34.01 13.08 -2.62
N GLU A 368 -35.23 13.28 -3.15
CA GLU A 368 -36.43 13.59 -2.38
C GLU A 368 -37.24 12.31 -2.13
N GLY A 369 -37.82 12.19 -0.94
CA GLY A 369 -38.67 11.03 -0.61
C GLY A 369 -37.95 9.75 -0.22
N VAL A 370 -36.63 9.75 -0.16
CA VAL A 370 -35.82 8.66 0.42
C VAL A 370 -35.64 8.92 1.90
N GLU A 371 -36.03 7.98 2.76
CA GLU A 371 -35.75 8.03 4.19
C GLU A 371 -34.29 7.68 4.46
N HIS A 372 -33.59 8.52 5.21
CA HIS A 372 -32.17 8.36 5.52
C HIS A 372 -31.77 9.03 6.83
N PRO A 373 -30.75 8.55 7.57
CA PRO A 373 -30.12 9.25 8.68
C PRO A 373 -29.32 10.46 8.17
N ASP A 374 -28.57 11.14 9.04
CA ASP A 374 -27.58 12.14 8.57
C ASP A 374 -26.63 11.45 7.58
N LEU A 375 -26.39 12.06 6.41
CA LEU A 375 -25.49 11.55 5.37
C LEU A 375 -24.28 12.46 5.22
N GLU A 376 -23.14 11.83 5.00
CA GLU A 376 -21.86 12.41 4.59
C GLU A 376 -21.43 11.77 3.29
N ALA A 377 -21.40 12.49 2.17
CA ALA A 377 -20.87 11.98 0.90
C ALA A 377 -19.40 12.42 0.78
N LEU A 378 -18.50 11.46 0.96
CA LEU A 378 -17.05 11.67 0.87
C LEU A 378 -16.54 11.30 -0.53
N PHE A 379 -15.80 12.22 -1.13
CA PHE A 379 -15.13 12.05 -2.41
C PHE A 379 -13.62 12.26 -2.21
N THR A 380 -12.83 11.22 -2.45
CA THR A 380 -11.38 11.23 -2.28
C THR A 380 -10.65 11.52 -3.59
N VAL A 381 -9.44 12.07 -3.52
CA VAL A 381 -8.56 12.33 -4.66
C VAL A 381 -7.49 11.24 -4.78
N ASP A 382 -7.00 10.98 -6.01
CA ASP A 382 -5.80 10.18 -6.29
C ASP A 382 -5.82 8.81 -5.60
N GLU A 383 -6.91 8.07 -5.76
CA GLU A 383 -7.02 6.68 -5.33
C GLU A 383 -6.10 5.80 -6.15
N GLU A 384 -6.25 5.86 -7.47
CA GLU A 384 -5.73 4.98 -8.52
C GLU A 384 -4.19 4.93 -8.61
N THR A 385 -3.50 5.95 -8.11
CA THR A 385 -2.04 6.00 -8.21
C THR A 385 -1.33 6.06 -6.86
N GLY A 386 -2.08 6.13 -5.73
CA GLY A 386 -1.40 6.20 -4.45
C GLY A 386 -2.27 6.37 -3.22
N LEU A 387 -3.61 6.28 -3.30
CA LEU A 387 -4.54 6.46 -2.18
C LEU A 387 -4.31 7.81 -1.45
N THR A 388 -3.83 8.83 -2.18
CA THR A 388 -3.31 10.08 -1.58
C THR A 388 -4.41 10.81 -0.80
N GLY A 389 -5.64 10.78 -1.29
CA GLY A 389 -6.80 11.36 -0.63
C GLY A 389 -7.07 10.73 0.72
N ALA A 390 -7.16 9.41 0.77
CA ALA A 390 -7.40 8.67 2.01
C ALA A 390 -6.25 8.84 3.02
N PHE A 391 -4.98 8.80 2.55
CA PHE A 391 -3.81 9.07 3.39
C PHE A 391 -3.84 10.45 4.05
N ASN A 392 -4.36 11.45 3.38
CA ASN A 392 -4.35 12.84 3.84
C ASN A 392 -5.73 13.35 4.30
N LEU A 393 -6.74 12.47 4.39
CA LEU A 393 -8.07 12.84 4.89
C LEU A 393 -7.95 13.43 6.30
N GLY A 394 -8.53 14.63 6.51
CA GLY A 394 -8.54 15.28 7.82
C GLY A 394 -9.31 14.46 8.86
N SER A 395 -8.78 14.31 10.07
CA SER A 395 -9.41 13.54 11.15
C SER A 395 -10.70 14.17 11.71
N ASP A 396 -11.06 15.37 11.25
CA ASP A 396 -12.26 16.12 11.63
C ASP A 396 -13.29 16.23 10.49
N MET A 397 -13.06 15.55 9.38
CA MET A 397 -13.92 15.62 8.18
C MET A 397 -15.21 14.81 8.33
N LEU A 398 -15.17 13.67 9.03
CA LEU A 398 -16.28 12.74 9.18
C LEU A 398 -16.75 12.65 10.63
N THR A 399 -18.05 12.44 10.78
CA THR A 399 -18.72 12.14 12.07
C THR A 399 -19.46 10.80 12.02
N GLY A 400 -19.47 10.15 10.86
CA GLY A 400 -20.19 8.93 10.59
C GLY A 400 -19.79 7.76 11.49
N ARG A 401 -20.77 6.94 11.84
CA ARG A 401 -20.59 5.64 12.51
C ARG A 401 -20.44 4.50 11.51
N TYR A 402 -21.15 4.59 10.40
CA TYR A 402 -21.16 3.64 9.30
C TYR A 402 -20.55 4.27 8.06
N LEU A 403 -19.77 3.49 7.31
CA LEU A 403 -19.25 3.89 6.01
C LEU A 403 -19.61 2.81 4.99
N ILE A 404 -20.21 3.23 3.90
CA ILE A 404 -20.47 2.41 2.72
C ILE A 404 -19.55 2.95 1.62
N ASN A 405 -18.49 2.21 1.33
CA ASN A 405 -17.65 2.45 0.16
C ASN A 405 -18.39 1.92 -1.07
N LEU A 406 -18.38 2.70 -2.15
CA LEU A 406 -19.20 2.45 -3.35
C LEU A 406 -18.40 1.94 -4.54
N ASP A 407 -17.18 1.48 -4.27
CA ASP A 407 -16.10 1.23 -5.21
C ASP A 407 -15.89 -0.28 -5.49
N SER A 408 -16.86 -1.13 -5.18
CA SER A 408 -16.85 -2.55 -5.54
C SER A 408 -17.38 -2.79 -6.96
N GLU A 409 -16.89 -3.84 -7.60
CA GLU A 409 -17.11 -4.14 -9.02
C GLU A 409 -18.05 -5.35 -9.27
N ASP A 410 -18.68 -5.89 -8.23
CA ASP A 410 -19.50 -7.11 -8.33
C ASP A 410 -20.85 -6.97 -7.60
N ASP A 411 -21.95 -6.94 -8.37
CA ASP A 411 -23.29 -7.06 -7.79
C ASP A 411 -23.47 -8.37 -7.02
N GLY A 412 -24.06 -8.29 -5.84
CA GLY A 412 -24.29 -9.45 -4.98
C GLY A 412 -23.10 -9.85 -4.13
N GLU A 413 -22.05 -9.05 -4.10
CA GLU A 413 -20.92 -9.21 -3.20
C GLU A 413 -20.82 -8.04 -2.20
N ILE A 414 -20.46 -8.33 -0.95
CA ILE A 414 -20.23 -7.33 0.10
C ILE A 414 -18.81 -7.56 0.63
N PHE A 415 -17.94 -6.58 0.46
CA PHE A 415 -16.60 -6.66 1.01
C PHE A 415 -16.57 -6.05 2.41
N ILE A 416 -15.91 -6.73 3.34
CA ILE A 416 -15.80 -6.35 4.76
C ILE A 416 -14.36 -6.30 5.25
N GLY A 417 -13.40 -6.36 4.35
CA GLY A 417 -11.99 -6.35 4.71
C GLY A 417 -11.05 -6.27 3.52
N CYS A 418 -9.86 -5.74 3.77
CA CYS A 418 -8.79 -5.69 2.78
C CYS A 418 -7.41 -5.85 3.42
N ALA A 419 -6.40 -6.22 2.64
CA ALA A 419 -5.05 -6.28 3.14
C ALA A 419 -4.36 -4.91 3.06
N GLY A 420 -3.66 -4.55 4.13
CA GLY A 420 -2.63 -3.53 4.08
C GLY A 420 -1.35 -4.06 3.44
N GLY A 421 -0.43 -3.16 3.11
CA GLY A 421 0.83 -3.52 2.47
C GLY A 421 2.02 -2.78 3.07
N VAL A 422 3.20 -3.41 3.02
CA VAL A 422 4.49 -2.80 3.34
C VAL A 422 5.58 -3.42 2.48
N ASP A 423 6.50 -2.61 2.01
CA ASP A 423 7.64 -3.08 1.23
C ASP A 423 8.88 -3.20 2.10
N THR A 424 9.63 -4.27 1.89
CA THR A 424 10.96 -4.47 2.47
C THR A 424 12.00 -4.40 1.36
N VAL A 425 12.95 -3.49 1.48
CA VAL A 425 14.07 -3.31 0.55
C VAL A 425 15.35 -3.71 1.25
N ALA A 426 16.03 -4.71 0.69
CA ALA A 426 17.33 -5.18 1.16
C ALA A 426 18.42 -4.81 0.16
N THR A 427 19.47 -4.16 0.62
CA THR A 427 20.60 -3.73 -0.20
C THR A 427 21.85 -4.48 0.24
N PHE A 428 22.35 -5.36 -0.63
CA PHE A 428 23.67 -5.96 -0.49
C PHE A 428 24.71 -5.05 -1.11
N ARG A 429 25.85 -4.89 -0.45
CA ARG A 429 27.04 -4.25 -1.02
C ARG A 429 28.05 -5.32 -1.35
N TYR A 430 28.56 -5.35 -2.57
CA TYR A 430 29.55 -6.32 -3.00
C TYR A 430 30.80 -5.63 -3.55
N ARG A 431 31.90 -6.38 -3.55
CA ARG A 431 33.12 -6.02 -4.25
C ARG A 431 33.14 -6.68 -5.62
N GLU A 432 33.49 -5.91 -6.62
CA GLU A 432 33.77 -6.47 -7.93
C GLU A 432 35.12 -7.19 -7.93
N GLU A 433 35.12 -8.41 -8.45
CA GLU A 433 36.34 -9.17 -8.70
C GLU A 433 36.49 -9.36 -10.22
N PRO A 434 37.72 -9.32 -10.77
CA PRO A 434 37.92 -9.65 -12.18
C PRO A 434 37.34 -11.00 -12.52
N ALA A 435 36.69 -11.11 -13.67
CA ALA A 435 36.14 -12.39 -14.13
C ALA A 435 37.26 -13.43 -14.26
N PRO A 436 37.18 -14.57 -13.52
CA PRO A 436 38.25 -15.58 -13.50
C PRO A 436 38.55 -16.15 -14.89
N GLU A 437 39.82 -16.48 -15.14
CA GLU A 437 40.21 -17.20 -16.32
C GLU A 437 39.83 -18.68 -16.24
N GLY A 438 39.77 -19.39 -17.41
CA GLY A 438 39.46 -20.80 -17.45
C GLY A 438 38.00 -21.15 -17.17
N MET A 439 37.10 -20.15 -17.21
CA MET A 439 35.66 -20.37 -17.09
C MET A 439 34.95 -20.34 -18.44
N THR A 440 33.88 -21.14 -18.54
CA THR A 440 32.84 -21.00 -19.58
C THR A 440 31.73 -20.10 -19.03
N TRP A 441 31.45 -19.05 -19.77
CA TRP A 441 30.41 -18.06 -19.40
C TRP A 441 29.10 -18.45 -20.05
N MET A 442 28.04 -18.36 -19.24
CA MET A 442 26.69 -18.77 -19.60
C MET A 442 25.68 -17.74 -19.11
N GLN A 443 24.53 -17.70 -19.78
CA GLN A 443 23.33 -16.98 -19.31
C GLN A 443 22.22 -17.99 -19.12
N ALA A 444 21.57 -17.94 -17.95
CA ALA A 444 20.32 -18.64 -17.70
C ALA A 444 19.16 -17.64 -17.84
N ASP A 445 18.15 -18.06 -18.60
CA ASP A 445 16.90 -17.33 -18.83
C ASP A 445 15.74 -18.22 -18.36
N LEU A 446 15.06 -17.77 -17.30
CA LEU A 446 13.84 -18.39 -16.82
C LEU A 446 12.66 -17.53 -17.24
N SER A 447 11.69 -18.13 -17.94
CA SER A 447 10.56 -17.44 -18.55
C SER A 447 9.32 -18.33 -18.67
N GLY A 448 8.22 -17.77 -19.19
CA GLY A 448 6.99 -18.53 -19.47
C GLY A 448 6.11 -18.77 -18.24
N LEU A 449 6.42 -18.18 -17.11
CA LEU A 449 5.49 -18.08 -15.97
C LEU A 449 4.39 -17.05 -16.28
N LYS A 450 3.19 -17.26 -15.75
CA LYS A 450 2.06 -16.36 -15.96
C LYS A 450 2.26 -15.01 -15.26
N GLY A 451 2.81 -15.03 -14.05
CA GLY A 451 2.76 -13.88 -13.16
C GLY A 451 1.34 -13.61 -12.67
N GLY A 452 1.17 -12.55 -11.92
CA GLY A 452 -0.13 -12.15 -11.37
C GLY A 452 0.04 -11.06 -10.33
N HIS A 453 -1.07 -10.55 -9.80
CA HIS A 453 -1.06 -9.60 -8.70
C HIS A 453 -0.56 -10.26 -7.41
N SER A 454 0.35 -9.59 -6.67
CA SER A 454 0.97 -10.16 -5.45
C SER A 454 0.02 -10.26 -4.26
N GLY A 455 -1.20 -9.75 -4.38
CA GLY A 455 -2.30 -9.95 -3.44
C GLY A 455 -3.23 -11.03 -3.93
N ASP A 456 -4.06 -10.74 -4.92
CA ASP A 456 -5.18 -11.57 -5.35
C ASP A 456 -4.75 -12.94 -5.86
N ASN A 457 -3.62 -12.99 -6.59
CA ASN A 457 -3.12 -14.24 -7.17
C ASN A 457 -2.05 -14.94 -6.30
N ILE A 458 -1.74 -14.45 -5.10
CA ILE A 458 -0.66 -15.02 -4.27
C ILE A 458 -0.94 -16.46 -3.83
N ASN A 459 -2.23 -16.84 -3.75
CA ASN A 459 -2.68 -18.18 -3.39
C ASN A 459 -2.95 -19.10 -4.59
N ASP A 460 -2.75 -18.62 -5.82
CA ASP A 460 -3.02 -19.41 -7.03
C ASP A 460 -1.93 -20.45 -7.31
N GLY A 461 -0.88 -20.49 -6.51
CA GLY A 461 0.24 -21.42 -6.67
C GLY A 461 1.15 -21.09 -7.85
N LEU A 462 1.18 -19.81 -8.26
CA LEU A 462 2.03 -19.33 -9.38
C LEU A 462 3.51 -19.34 -9.00
N GLY A 463 4.35 -19.63 -10.01
CA GLY A 463 5.79 -19.67 -9.88
C GLY A 463 6.39 -18.27 -9.70
N ASN A 464 7.37 -18.15 -8.79
CA ASN A 464 8.17 -16.93 -8.61
C ASN A 464 9.54 -17.13 -9.28
N SER A 465 9.81 -16.40 -10.36
CA SER A 465 11.02 -16.56 -11.16
C SER A 465 12.31 -16.34 -10.36
N ASN A 466 12.31 -15.40 -9.40
CA ASN A 466 13.48 -15.13 -8.55
C ASN A 466 13.82 -16.35 -7.68
N LYS A 467 12.80 -16.99 -7.11
CA LYS A 467 12.98 -18.20 -6.29
C LYS A 467 13.47 -19.38 -7.15
N LEU A 468 12.90 -19.57 -8.32
CA LEU A 468 13.24 -20.70 -9.21
C LEU A 468 14.67 -20.57 -9.76
N LEU A 469 15.04 -19.39 -10.27
CA LEU A 469 16.40 -19.18 -10.79
C LEU A 469 17.45 -19.29 -9.67
N THR A 470 17.13 -18.83 -8.46
CA THR A 470 18.00 -18.98 -7.29
C THR A 470 18.34 -20.43 -6.99
N ARG A 471 17.40 -21.38 -7.16
CA ARG A 471 17.65 -22.82 -6.94
C ARG A 471 18.76 -23.35 -7.84
N LEU A 472 18.74 -22.96 -9.13
CA LEU A 472 19.79 -23.35 -10.10
C LEU A 472 21.14 -22.75 -9.72
N LEU A 473 21.16 -21.41 -9.44
CA LEU A 473 22.40 -20.69 -9.15
C LEU A 473 23.08 -21.15 -7.86
N LEU A 474 22.28 -21.42 -6.82
CA LEU A 474 22.79 -21.96 -5.56
C LEU A 474 23.37 -23.36 -5.74
N ALA A 475 22.65 -24.25 -6.42
CA ALA A 475 23.14 -25.61 -6.70
C ALA A 475 24.42 -25.59 -7.57
N GLY A 476 24.50 -24.69 -8.56
CA GLY A 476 25.70 -24.49 -9.37
C GLY A 476 26.88 -23.96 -8.57
N THR A 477 26.61 -23.04 -7.64
CA THR A 477 27.64 -22.49 -6.74
C THR A 477 28.20 -23.58 -5.82
N GLU A 478 27.35 -24.40 -5.22
CA GLU A 478 27.76 -25.43 -4.27
C GLU A 478 28.45 -26.62 -4.92
N ARG A 479 28.01 -27.03 -6.12
CA ARG A 479 28.51 -28.24 -6.79
C ARG A 479 29.68 -28.00 -7.72
N MET A 480 29.73 -26.83 -8.36
CA MET A 480 30.65 -26.56 -9.46
C MET A 480 31.49 -25.30 -9.28
N GLY A 481 31.31 -24.54 -8.19
CA GLY A 481 32.00 -23.30 -7.99
C GLY A 481 31.60 -22.20 -8.99
N LEU A 482 30.31 -22.15 -9.34
CA LEU A 482 29.73 -21.10 -10.19
C LEU A 482 30.08 -19.70 -9.64
N ARG A 483 30.46 -18.78 -10.53
CA ARG A 483 30.71 -17.38 -10.22
C ARG A 483 29.68 -16.49 -10.91
N LEU A 484 28.93 -15.74 -10.15
CA LEU A 484 27.81 -14.90 -10.60
C LEU A 484 28.32 -13.51 -11.02
N ALA A 485 27.93 -13.07 -12.22
CA ALA A 485 28.20 -11.73 -12.72
C ALA A 485 26.98 -10.80 -12.58
N SER A 486 25.79 -11.31 -12.88
CA SER A 486 24.54 -10.53 -12.73
C SER A 486 23.35 -11.44 -12.46
N PHE A 487 22.34 -10.84 -11.83
CA PHE A 487 21.02 -11.40 -11.65
C PHE A 487 19.99 -10.27 -11.82
N ASP A 488 19.05 -10.45 -12.72
CA ASP A 488 17.93 -9.54 -12.94
C ASP A 488 16.62 -10.33 -12.96
N GLY A 489 15.66 -9.99 -12.10
CA GLY A 489 14.36 -10.63 -12.08
C GLY A 489 13.30 -9.78 -11.43
N GLY A 490 12.09 -9.82 -12.00
CA GLY A 490 10.95 -9.03 -11.54
C GLY A 490 11.13 -7.52 -11.71
N ASN A 491 10.03 -6.75 -11.67
CA ASN A 491 10.06 -5.30 -11.84
C ASN A 491 9.15 -4.57 -10.84
N LEU A 492 7.90 -5.02 -10.70
CA LEU A 492 6.87 -4.36 -9.92
C LEU A 492 6.70 -4.99 -8.55
N ARG A 493 6.51 -4.18 -7.52
CA ARG A 493 6.32 -4.63 -6.13
C ARG A 493 5.05 -5.45 -5.94
N ASN A 494 3.98 -5.05 -6.63
CA ASN A 494 2.67 -5.67 -6.58
C ASN A 494 2.47 -6.80 -7.61
N ALA A 495 3.54 -7.26 -8.26
CA ALA A 495 3.47 -8.36 -9.21
C ALA A 495 4.33 -9.56 -8.79
N ILE A 496 3.81 -10.77 -9.01
CA ILE A 496 4.59 -12.02 -8.91
C ILE A 496 5.54 -12.06 -10.10
N PRO A 497 6.87 -12.14 -9.90
CA PRO A 497 7.84 -12.07 -10.98
C PRO A 497 7.76 -13.30 -11.88
N ARG A 498 7.60 -13.08 -13.19
CA ARG A 498 7.40 -14.12 -14.19
C ARG A 498 8.64 -14.47 -15.01
N GLU A 499 9.67 -13.64 -14.96
CA GLU A 499 10.92 -13.77 -15.69
C GLU A 499 12.11 -13.42 -14.82
N ALA A 500 13.23 -14.12 -14.99
CA ALA A 500 14.50 -13.82 -14.35
C ALA A 500 15.67 -14.29 -15.21
N HIS A 501 16.76 -13.53 -15.19
CA HIS A 501 17.96 -13.74 -15.98
C HIS A 501 19.21 -13.69 -15.11
N ALA A 502 20.20 -14.52 -15.40
CA ALA A 502 21.49 -14.44 -14.71
C ALA A 502 22.65 -14.75 -15.66
N VAL A 503 23.75 -13.98 -15.53
CA VAL A 503 25.02 -14.27 -16.20
C VAL A 503 26.01 -14.80 -15.17
N PHE A 504 26.63 -15.92 -15.48
CA PHE A 504 27.58 -16.61 -14.59
C PHE A 504 28.64 -17.39 -15.35
N GLY A 505 29.71 -17.72 -14.68
CA GLY A 505 30.74 -18.60 -15.19
C GLY A 505 30.85 -19.89 -14.36
N VAL A 506 31.18 -20.99 -15.03
CA VAL A 506 31.58 -22.24 -14.39
C VAL A 506 32.95 -22.66 -14.90
N PRO A 507 33.80 -23.41 -14.15
CA PRO A 507 35.05 -23.95 -14.68
C PRO A 507 34.79 -24.66 -16.01
N ALA A 508 35.66 -24.49 -17.02
CA ALA A 508 35.42 -24.97 -18.39
C ALA A 508 35.09 -26.46 -18.46
N GLY A 509 35.76 -27.29 -17.62
CA GLY A 509 35.46 -28.71 -17.51
C GLY A 509 34.11 -29.07 -16.89
N GLN A 510 33.35 -28.11 -16.37
CA GLN A 510 32.05 -28.28 -15.73
C GLN A 510 30.87 -27.76 -16.59
N ALA A 511 31.17 -27.24 -17.78
CA ALA A 511 30.12 -26.61 -18.62
C ALA A 511 29.00 -27.57 -19.00
N ASP A 512 29.33 -28.81 -19.36
CA ASP A 512 28.31 -29.84 -19.74
C ASP A 512 27.53 -30.33 -18.50
N GLU A 513 28.18 -30.39 -17.34
CA GLU A 513 27.50 -30.67 -16.05
C GLU A 513 26.48 -29.58 -15.72
N MET A 514 26.83 -28.30 -15.93
CA MET A 514 25.92 -27.18 -15.73
C MET A 514 24.71 -27.24 -16.66
N ARG A 515 24.93 -27.58 -17.96
CA ARG A 515 23.81 -27.78 -18.91
C ARG A 515 22.90 -28.94 -18.48
N ARG A 516 23.46 -30.06 -17.97
CA ARG A 516 22.67 -31.18 -17.45
C ARG A 516 21.89 -30.80 -16.20
N LEU A 517 22.51 -30.05 -15.27
CA LEU A 517 21.86 -29.56 -14.08
C LEU A 517 20.69 -28.64 -14.43
N ALA A 518 20.88 -27.71 -15.37
CA ALA A 518 19.82 -26.84 -15.86
C ALA A 518 18.66 -27.63 -16.49
N GLY A 519 18.97 -28.66 -17.31
CA GLY A 519 17.94 -29.55 -17.87
C GLY A 519 17.15 -30.30 -16.79
N GLN A 520 17.80 -30.73 -15.71
CA GLN A 520 17.13 -31.36 -14.57
C GLN A 520 16.17 -30.35 -13.85
N PHE A 521 16.61 -29.12 -13.61
CA PHE A 521 15.75 -28.09 -13.03
C PHE A 521 14.61 -27.69 -13.98
N ALA A 522 14.85 -27.60 -15.29
CA ALA A 522 13.79 -27.34 -16.27
C ALA A 522 12.68 -28.41 -16.21
N ALA A 523 13.05 -29.69 -16.18
CA ALA A 523 12.09 -30.77 -15.99
C ALA A 523 11.37 -30.73 -14.63
N THR A 524 12.11 -30.42 -13.59
CA THR A 524 11.55 -30.27 -12.24
C THR A 524 10.52 -29.14 -12.19
N PHE A 525 10.84 -27.96 -12.72
CA PHE A 525 9.92 -26.83 -12.76
C PHE A 525 8.69 -27.09 -13.62
N ALA A 526 8.86 -27.72 -14.77
CA ALA A 526 7.75 -28.15 -15.62
C ALA A 526 6.78 -29.09 -14.88
N GLU A 527 7.27 -30.00 -14.04
CA GLU A 527 6.42 -30.89 -13.25
C GLU A 527 5.80 -30.19 -12.03
N GLU A 528 6.56 -29.36 -11.30
CA GLU A 528 6.06 -28.62 -10.13
C GLU A 528 4.94 -27.66 -10.49
N TYR A 529 5.03 -27.01 -11.66
CA TYR A 529 4.13 -25.94 -12.10
C TYR A 529 3.22 -26.34 -13.26
N LYS A 530 3.07 -27.61 -13.57
CA LYS A 530 2.29 -28.10 -14.72
C LYS A 530 0.83 -27.64 -14.75
N TYR A 531 0.23 -27.37 -13.60
CA TYR A 531 -1.17 -26.94 -13.48
C TYR A 531 -1.33 -25.42 -13.46
N THR A 532 -0.34 -24.70 -12.98
CA THR A 532 -0.40 -23.24 -12.82
C THR A 532 0.36 -22.50 -13.91
N ASP A 533 1.58 -22.92 -14.22
CA ASP A 533 2.48 -22.26 -15.15
C ASP A 533 3.05 -23.26 -16.17
N ALA A 534 2.19 -23.96 -16.90
CA ALA A 534 2.58 -24.99 -17.89
C ALA A 534 3.55 -24.48 -18.98
N GLY A 535 3.70 -23.17 -19.11
CA GLY A 535 4.63 -22.51 -20.02
C GLY A 535 6.04 -22.30 -19.50
N VAL A 536 6.34 -22.69 -18.24
CA VAL A 536 7.64 -22.42 -17.60
C VAL A 536 8.80 -23.04 -18.39
N ARG A 537 9.85 -22.27 -18.63
CA ARG A 537 11.05 -22.65 -19.37
C ARG A 537 12.28 -22.14 -18.66
N LEU A 538 13.32 -22.97 -18.62
CA LEU A 538 14.64 -22.60 -18.16
C LEU A 538 15.64 -22.96 -19.26
N GLU A 539 16.24 -21.96 -19.85
CA GLU A 539 17.22 -22.10 -20.91
C GLU A 539 18.59 -21.62 -20.43
N VAL A 540 19.65 -22.35 -20.79
CA VAL A 540 21.04 -21.93 -20.53
C VAL A 540 21.79 -21.91 -21.84
N ARG A 541 22.29 -20.75 -22.21
CA ARG A 541 23.04 -20.49 -23.43
C ARG A 541 24.43 -19.94 -23.12
N GLU A 542 25.34 -19.99 -24.06
CA GLU A 542 26.65 -19.37 -23.95
C GLU A 542 26.51 -17.85 -23.91
N ALA A 543 27.37 -17.22 -23.10
CA ALA A 543 27.45 -15.79 -22.96
C ALA A 543 28.91 -15.30 -23.12
N GLY A 544 29.04 -14.02 -23.41
CA GLY A 544 30.38 -13.37 -23.42
C GLY A 544 30.96 -13.31 -22.02
N LYS A 545 32.30 -13.34 -21.92
CA LYS A 545 33.01 -13.13 -20.64
C LYS A 545 32.69 -11.72 -20.13
N PRO A 546 32.09 -11.54 -18.92
CA PRO A 546 31.91 -10.23 -18.32
C PRO A 546 33.29 -9.66 -17.86
N ALA A 547 33.32 -8.36 -17.58
CA ALA A 547 34.53 -7.75 -17.02
C ALA A 547 34.75 -8.20 -15.57
N THR A 548 33.68 -8.26 -14.79
CA THR A 548 33.70 -8.53 -13.35
C THR A 548 32.64 -9.53 -12.93
N VAL A 549 32.83 -10.11 -11.75
CA VAL A 549 31.86 -10.92 -11.00
C VAL A 549 31.74 -10.36 -9.59
N ILE A 550 30.67 -10.68 -8.89
CA ILE A 550 30.56 -10.35 -7.47
C ILE A 550 31.50 -11.22 -6.63
N ASP A 551 32.00 -10.70 -5.49
CA ASP A 551 32.82 -11.50 -4.60
C ASP A 551 32.08 -12.73 -4.07
N ALA A 552 32.83 -13.81 -3.86
CA ALA A 552 32.26 -15.12 -3.51
C ALA A 552 31.47 -15.12 -2.20
N GLY A 553 31.86 -14.27 -1.24
CA GLY A 553 31.19 -14.15 0.05
C GLY A 553 29.80 -13.55 -0.13
N THR A 554 29.70 -12.42 -0.81
CA THR A 554 28.42 -11.76 -1.09
C THR A 554 27.52 -12.62 -1.98
N GLN A 555 28.09 -13.30 -3.01
CA GLN A 555 27.34 -14.27 -3.84
C GLN A 555 26.66 -15.34 -2.99
N ARG A 556 27.42 -15.98 -2.10
CA ARG A 556 26.87 -17.03 -1.24
C ARG A 556 25.79 -16.49 -0.31
N SER A 557 26.04 -15.34 0.35
CA SER A 557 25.07 -14.72 1.24
C SER A 557 23.78 -14.35 0.51
N LEU A 558 23.88 -13.74 -0.67
CA LEU A 558 22.74 -13.37 -1.50
C LEU A 558 21.90 -14.60 -1.88
N LEU A 559 22.52 -15.63 -2.45
CA LEU A 559 21.81 -16.83 -2.92
C LEU A 559 21.15 -17.60 -1.77
N LEU A 560 21.81 -17.68 -0.60
CA LEU A 560 21.22 -18.29 0.60
C LEU A 560 20.04 -17.46 1.13
N ALA A 561 20.16 -16.12 1.12
CA ALA A 561 19.07 -15.24 1.53
C ALA A 561 17.85 -15.36 0.58
N LEU A 562 18.08 -15.33 -0.73
CA LEU A 562 17.02 -15.50 -1.73
C LEU A 562 16.36 -16.88 -1.64
N GLN A 563 17.11 -17.92 -1.30
CA GLN A 563 16.57 -19.26 -1.08
C GLN A 563 15.75 -19.33 0.21
N GLY A 564 16.28 -18.75 1.31
CA GLY A 564 15.71 -18.88 2.65
C GLY A 564 14.60 -17.89 2.99
N VAL A 565 14.54 -16.73 2.31
CA VAL A 565 13.50 -15.72 2.59
C VAL A 565 12.11 -16.28 2.28
N ALA A 566 11.14 -15.95 3.12
CA ALA A 566 9.75 -16.35 2.92
C ALA A 566 9.17 -15.75 1.62
N ASN A 567 8.31 -16.52 0.94
CA ASN A 567 7.58 -16.09 -0.26
C ASN A 567 6.28 -16.88 -0.38
N GLY A 568 5.19 -16.22 -0.77
CA GLY A 568 3.86 -16.82 -0.88
C GLY A 568 2.99 -16.55 0.36
N VAL A 569 1.99 -17.38 0.55
CA VAL A 569 1.06 -17.30 1.69
C VAL A 569 1.77 -17.69 2.99
N LEU A 570 1.66 -16.86 4.01
CA LEU A 570 2.18 -17.12 5.37
C LEU A 570 1.07 -17.57 6.32
N ALA A 571 -0.12 -16.98 6.20
CA ALA A 571 -1.28 -17.35 6.98
C ALA A 571 -2.59 -17.19 6.20
N MET A 572 -3.54 -18.09 6.47
CA MET A 572 -4.92 -17.98 6.03
C MET A 572 -5.78 -17.32 7.12
N SER A 573 -6.80 -16.58 6.71
CA SER A 573 -7.74 -15.95 7.64
C SER A 573 -8.45 -16.99 8.51
N ARG A 574 -8.57 -16.67 9.80
CA ARG A 574 -9.30 -17.50 10.76
C ARG A 574 -10.79 -17.19 10.80
N SER A 575 -11.17 -16.00 10.39
CA SER A 575 -12.57 -15.54 10.38
C SER A 575 -13.27 -15.77 9.03
N MET A 576 -12.49 -15.85 7.93
CA MET A 576 -13.01 -16.03 6.57
C MET A 576 -12.31 -17.20 5.86
N PRO A 577 -12.91 -18.39 5.80
CA PRO A 577 -12.33 -19.54 5.11
C PRO A 577 -12.01 -19.25 3.64
N GLY A 578 -10.81 -19.63 3.20
CA GLY A 578 -10.36 -19.43 1.82
C GLY A 578 -9.66 -18.08 1.55
N LEU A 579 -9.77 -17.12 2.46
CA LEU A 579 -9.08 -15.83 2.36
C LEU A 579 -7.64 -15.94 2.87
N VAL A 580 -6.70 -15.35 2.16
CA VAL A 580 -5.34 -15.13 2.66
C VAL A 580 -5.37 -13.98 3.67
N GLU A 581 -4.82 -14.21 4.87
CA GLU A 581 -4.62 -13.16 5.87
C GLU A 581 -3.29 -12.45 5.65
N THR A 582 -2.19 -13.22 5.54
CA THR A 582 -0.82 -12.69 5.49
C THR A 582 -0.02 -13.38 4.40
N SER A 583 0.70 -12.59 3.61
CA SER A 583 1.57 -13.08 2.54
C SER A 583 2.83 -12.23 2.37
N THR A 584 3.78 -12.76 1.59
CA THR A 584 4.95 -12.01 1.14
C THR A 584 5.31 -12.40 -0.29
N ASN A 585 5.75 -11.45 -1.09
CA ASN A 585 6.19 -11.64 -2.47
C ASN A 585 7.64 -11.17 -2.64
N LEU A 586 8.55 -12.05 -3.04
CA LEU A 586 9.91 -11.69 -3.46
C LEU A 586 9.83 -11.06 -4.86
N ALA A 587 9.59 -9.76 -4.91
CA ALA A 587 9.17 -9.04 -6.11
C ALA A 587 10.28 -8.79 -7.11
N SER A 588 11.48 -8.39 -6.66
CA SER A 588 12.57 -8.11 -7.59
C SER A 588 13.95 -8.34 -7.01
N VAL A 589 14.90 -8.66 -7.88
CA VAL A 589 16.35 -8.70 -7.62
C VAL A 589 17.03 -7.90 -8.72
N LYS A 590 17.74 -6.82 -8.36
CA LYS A 590 18.37 -5.90 -9.31
C LYS A 590 19.81 -5.60 -8.94
N PHE A 591 20.73 -5.79 -9.88
CA PHE A 591 22.09 -5.28 -9.79
C PHE A 591 22.07 -3.80 -10.17
N ALA A 592 22.57 -2.95 -9.27
CA ALA A 592 22.56 -1.50 -9.39
C ALA A 592 23.98 -0.94 -9.36
N ASP A 593 24.16 0.27 -9.88
CA ASP A 593 25.46 0.94 -9.89
C ASP A 593 26.07 1.06 -8.49
N GLY A 594 27.41 1.12 -8.46
CA GLY A 594 28.17 1.29 -7.21
C GLY A 594 28.26 0.03 -6.36
N GLY A 595 28.29 -1.15 -6.97
CA GLY A 595 28.48 -2.43 -6.29
C GLY A 595 27.33 -2.77 -5.34
N ARG A 596 26.10 -2.56 -5.77
CA ARG A 596 24.88 -2.81 -4.99
C ARG A 596 23.97 -3.83 -5.66
N ILE A 597 23.34 -4.66 -4.85
CA ILE A 597 22.23 -5.52 -5.28
C ILE A 597 21.03 -5.15 -4.43
N VAL A 598 19.96 -4.74 -5.08
CA VAL A 598 18.70 -4.33 -4.43
C VAL A 598 17.67 -5.44 -4.60
N VAL A 599 17.21 -5.95 -3.48
CA VAL A 599 16.15 -6.96 -3.41
C VAL A 599 14.93 -6.33 -2.79
N THR A 600 13.80 -6.40 -3.48
CA THR A 600 12.51 -5.88 -2.98
C THR A 600 11.55 -7.02 -2.73
N SER A 601 10.93 -7.02 -1.56
CA SER A 601 9.83 -7.90 -1.19
C SER A 601 8.66 -7.06 -0.70
N SER A 602 7.42 -7.48 -1.01
CA SER A 602 6.20 -6.82 -0.56
C SER A 602 5.42 -7.75 0.35
N GLN A 603 5.06 -7.28 1.54
CA GLN A 603 4.27 -8.03 2.53
C GLN A 603 2.87 -7.45 2.61
N ARG A 604 1.88 -8.31 2.72
CA ARG A 604 0.47 -7.94 2.85
C ARG A 604 -0.17 -8.66 4.03
N SER A 605 -1.05 -7.97 4.75
CA SER A 605 -1.92 -8.57 5.77
C SER A 605 -3.12 -7.68 6.07
N SER A 606 -4.28 -8.29 6.37
CA SER A 606 -5.42 -7.58 6.95
C SER A 606 -5.22 -7.28 8.45
N VAL A 607 -4.20 -7.90 9.08
CA VAL A 607 -3.87 -7.75 10.50
C VAL A 607 -2.55 -7.02 10.64
N GLU A 608 -2.56 -5.80 11.21
CA GLU A 608 -1.39 -4.92 11.28
C GLU A 608 -0.17 -5.55 11.98
N SER A 609 -0.40 -6.23 13.10
CA SER A 609 0.69 -6.91 13.82
C SER A 609 1.29 -8.06 13.01
N ALA A 610 0.49 -8.79 12.24
CA ALA A 610 0.97 -9.87 11.37
C ALA A 610 1.72 -9.32 10.15
N LYS A 611 1.28 -8.16 9.59
CA LYS A 611 2.02 -7.44 8.55
C LYS A 611 3.40 -7.02 9.04
N ALA A 612 3.47 -6.43 10.23
CA ALA A 612 4.73 -6.02 10.85
C ALA A 612 5.66 -7.22 11.12
N ASP A 613 5.12 -8.35 11.60
CA ASP A 613 5.89 -9.58 11.85
C ASP A 613 6.41 -10.19 10.54
N ALA A 614 5.59 -10.24 9.50
CA ALA A 614 6.02 -10.69 8.17
C ALA A 614 7.17 -9.84 7.62
N ALA A 615 7.08 -8.51 7.73
CA ALA A 615 8.15 -7.59 7.32
C ALA A 615 9.42 -7.80 8.16
N ALA A 616 9.27 -7.95 9.48
CA ALA A 616 10.39 -8.23 10.38
C ALA A 616 11.07 -9.57 10.04
N THR A 617 10.30 -10.62 9.76
CA THR A 617 10.79 -11.95 9.37
C THR A 617 11.59 -11.89 8.07
N VAL A 618 11.04 -11.25 7.03
CA VAL A 618 11.75 -11.03 5.75
C VAL A 618 13.01 -10.20 5.96
N GLY A 619 12.91 -9.12 6.73
CA GLY A 619 14.05 -8.26 7.06
C GLY A 619 15.13 -8.98 7.84
N ALA A 620 14.77 -9.88 8.76
CA ALA A 620 15.72 -10.68 9.53
C ALA A 620 16.53 -11.62 8.62
N ALA A 621 15.89 -12.29 7.66
CA ALA A 621 16.58 -13.16 6.72
C ALA A 621 17.66 -12.40 5.91
N PHE A 622 17.36 -11.21 5.43
CA PHE A 622 18.30 -10.38 4.69
C PHE A 622 19.39 -9.77 5.59
N ARG A 623 19.07 -9.34 6.83
CA ARG A 623 20.08 -8.84 7.79
C ARG A 623 21.07 -9.93 8.20
N LEU A 624 20.60 -11.17 8.43
CA LEU A 624 21.48 -12.31 8.70
C LEU A 624 22.45 -12.59 7.55
N ALA A 625 22.06 -12.30 6.32
CA ALA A 625 22.91 -12.41 5.13
C ALA A 625 23.81 -11.17 4.89
N GLY A 626 23.78 -10.17 5.79
CA GLY A 626 24.63 -8.99 5.72
C GLY A 626 24.09 -7.83 4.88
N ALA A 627 22.80 -7.84 4.50
CA ALA A 627 22.18 -6.74 3.79
C ALA A 627 21.77 -5.59 4.72
N GLU A 628 21.83 -4.36 4.21
CA GLU A 628 21.13 -3.21 4.78
C GLU A 628 19.64 -3.36 4.44
N VAL A 629 18.75 -3.22 5.45
CA VAL A 629 17.31 -3.46 5.26
C VAL A 629 16.50 -2.25 5.71
N GLU A 630 15.66 -1.76 4.81
CA GLU A 630 14.70 -0.69 5.06
C GLU A 630 13.27 -1.22 4.82
N HIS A 631 12.33 -0.81 5.67
CA HIS A 631 10.90 -1.02 5.46
C HIS A 631 10.28 0.31 5.03
N GLY A 632 9.38 0.26 4.05
CA GLY A 632 8.58 1.41 3.63
C GLY A 632 7.59 1.85 4.72
N GLU A 633 6.90 2.96 4.50
CA GLU A 633 5.85 3.43 5.40
C GLU A 633 4.64 2.49 5.37
N GLY A 634 4.33 1.92 4.20
CA GLY A 634 3.21 1.00 4.01
C GLY A 634 1.86 1.69 4.08
N TYR A 635 0.80 0.89 4.06
CA TYR A 635 -0.57 1.31 4.30
C TYR A 635 -1.29 0.25 5.17
N PRO A 636 -2.28 0.65 5.99
CA PRO A 636 -2.98 -0.24 6.90
C PRO A 636 -3.94 -1.17 6.18
N GLY A 637 -4.27 -2.31 6.81
CA GLY A 637 -5.32 -3.21 6.40
C GLY A 637 -6.65 -2.91 7.10
N TRP A 638 -7.68 -3.50 6.57
CA TRP A 638 -9.01 -3.55 7.16
C TRP A 638 -9.34 -4.98 7.52
N ASN A 639 -9.23 -5.30 8.81
CA ASN A 639 -9.46 -6.66 9.30
C ASN A 639 -10.96 -7.00 9.22
N PRO A 640 -11.36 -8.09 8.54
CA PRO A 640 -12.76 -8.47 8.40
C PRO A 640 -13.45 -8.71 9.75
N ASP A 641 -14.63 -8.10 9.94
CA ASP A 641 -15.52 -8.37 11.07
C ASP A 641 -16.87 -8.92 10.60
N PRO A 642 -17.05 -10.25 10.51
CA PRO A 642 -18.33 -10.88 10.14
C PRO A 642 -19.47 -10.63 11.13
N SER A 643 -19.20 -10.06 12.30
CA SER A 643 -20.20 -9.72 13.31
C SER A 643 -20.70 -8.27 13.23
N SER A 644 -20.18 -7.47 12.29
CA SER A 644 -20.55 -6.07 12.11
C SER A 644 -22.05 -5.89 11.97
N ARG A 645 -22.61 -4.88 12.67
CA ARG A 645 -24.03 -4.54 12.57
C ARG A 645 -24.40 -4.04 11.18
N LEU A 646 -23.53 -3.26 10.55
CA LEU A 646 -23.76 -2.77 9.19
C LEU A 646 -23.81 -3.91 8.19
N LEU A 647 -22.93 -4.91 8.31
CA LEU A 647 -23.00 -6.11 7.47
C LEU A 647 -24.32 -6.85 7.63
N GLN A 648 -24.77 -7.11 8.86
CA GLN A 648 -26.04 -7.79 9.11
C GLN A 648 -27.24 -7.07 8.49
N ILE A 649 -27.25 -5.72 8.53
CA ILE A 649 -28.26 -4.90 7.90
C ILE A 649 -28.18 -5.04 6.37
N ALA A 650 -26.98 -5.00 5.80
CA ALA A 650 -26.79 -5.11 4.36
C ALA A 650 -27.18 -6.51 3.84
N GLU A 651 -26.81 -7.59 4.53
CA GLU A 651 -27.21 -8.96 4.17
C GLU A 651 -28.74 -9.10 4.18
N ALA A 652 -29.39 -8.63 5.26
CA ALA A 652 -30.86 -8.68 5.38
C ALA A 652 -31.56 -7.82 4.29
N ALA A 653 -31.04 -6.64 3.98
CA ALA A 653 -31.57 -5.77 2.94
C ALA A 653 -31.43 -6.41 1.55
N TYR A 654 -30.30 -7.04 1.25
CA TYR A 654 -30.08 -7.71 -0.04
C TYR A 654 -31.01 -8.92 -0.20
N GLU A 655 -31.11 -9.77 0.83
CA GLU A 655 -32.02 -10.93 0.83
C GLU A 655 -33.49 -10.51 0.69
N HIS A 656 -33.91 -9.46 1.41
CA HIS A 656 -35.26 -8.92 1.32
C HIS A 656 -35.60 -8.45 -0.10
N LEU A 657 -34.68 -7.76 -0.77
CA LEU A 657 -34.92 -7.21 -2.10
C LEU A 657 -34.87 -8.24 -3.22
N PHE A 658 -33.91 -9.18 -3.13
CA PHE A 658 -33.54 -10.03 -4.25
C PHE A 658 -33.78 -11.52 -4.01
N GLY A 659 -34.17 -11.91 -2.78
CA GLY A 659 -34.49 -13.30 -2.42
C GLY A 659 -33.30 -14.25 -2.38
N THR A 660 -32.06 -13.70 -2.36
CA THR A 660 -30.83 -14.45 -2.32
C THR A 660 -29.86 -13.80 -1.32
N GLN A 661 -29.03 -14.60 -0.66
CA GLN A 661 -27.97 -14.08 0.20
C GLN A 661 -26.85 -13.50 -0.67
N PRO A 662 -26.30 -12.32 -0.29
CA PRO A 662 -25.11 -11.80 -0.92
C PRO A 662 -23.88 -12.63 -0.50
N LYS A 663 -22.82 -12.57 -1.27
CA LYS A 663 -21.54 -13.18 -0.89
C LYS A 663 -20.72 -12.20 -0.07
N VAL A 664 -20.43 -12.54 1.18
CA VAL A 664 -19.53 -11.77 2.03
C VAL A 664 -18.09 -12.13 1.69
N ARG A 665 -17.29 -11.11 1.39
CA ARG A 665 -15.89 -11.25 0.95
C ARG A 665 -14.94 -10.30 1.70
N ALA A 666 -13.68 -10.59 1.56
CA ALA A 666 -12.58 -9.65 1.77
C ALA A 666 -11.54 -9.90 0.68
N ILE A 667 -10.78 -8.86 0.33
CA ILE A 667 -9.78 -8.91 -0.72
C ILE A 667 -8.37 -8.88 -0.11
N HIS A 668 -7.45 -9.64 -0.70
CA HIS A 668 -6.04 -9.59 -0.26
C HIS A 668 -5.23 -8.54 -1.04
N ALA A 669 -5.89 -7.43 -1.39
CA ALA A 669 -5.35 -6.21 -1.97
C ALA A 669 -5.70 -5.00 -1.09
N GLY A 670 -5.22 -3.80 -1.44
CA GLY A 670 -5.52 -2.57 -0.70
C GLY A 670 -6.87 -1.99 -1.11
N LEU A 671 -7.56 -1.35 -0.16
CA LEU A 671 -8.70 -0.46 -0.37
C LEU A 671 -8.53 0.75 0.55
N GLU A 672 -9.11 1.89 0.19
CA GLU A 672 -9.10 3.11 1.01
C GLU A 672 -9.66 2.90 2.43
N CYS A 673 -10.57 1.92 2.57
CA CYS A 673 -11.21 1.56 3.85
C CYS A 673 -10.20 1.28 4.98
N GLY A 674 -9.05 0.67 4.66
CA GLY A 674 -7.98 0.46 5.65
C GLY A 674 -7.46 1.78 6.24
N LEU A 675 -7.27 2.80 5.40
CA LEU A 675 -6.79 4.13 5.78
C LEU A 675 -7.83 4.92 6.57
N PHE A 676 -9.12 4.78 6.24
CA PHE A 676 -10.18 5.42 7.01
C PHE A 676 -10.24 4.86 8.43
N LEU A 677 -10.07 3.55 8.60
CA LEU A 677 -10.11 2.91 9.91
C LEU A 677 -8.97 3.36 10.83
N GLU A 678 -7.80 3.67 10.27
CA GLU A 678 -6.68 4.23 11.03
C GLU A 678 -7.06 5.60 11.65
N LYS A 679 -7.76 6.45 10.90
CA LYS A 679 -8.17 7.80 11.34
C LYS A 679 -9.45 7.82 12.14
N TYR A 680 -10.36 6.92 11.83
CA TYR A 680 -11.68 6.78 12.41
C TYR A 680 -11.91 5.35 12.94
N PRO A 681 -11.25 4.94 14.04
CA PRO A 681 -11.20 3.53 14.48
C PRO A 681 -12.54 2.97 14.99
N LYS A 682 -13.61 3.78 14.96
CA LYS A 682 -14.96 3.36 15.34
C LYS A 682 -15.88 3.15 14.13
N LEU A 683 -15.42 3.40 12.92
CA LEU A 683 -16.20 3.13 11.72
C LEU A 683 -16.48 1.63 11.57
N GLU A 684 -17.73 1.29 11.33
CA GLU A 684 -18.11 0.02 10.75
C GLU A 684 -18.29 0.23 9.24
N MET A 685 -17.68 -0.61 8.43
CA MET A 685 -17.61 -0.38 6.99
C MET A 685 -18.03 -1.60 6.20
N ILE A 686 -18.60 -1.36 5.04
CA ILE A 686 -18.79 -2.34 3.95
C ILE A 686 -18.38 -1.67 2.64
N SER A 687 -17.99 -2.47 1.64
CA SER A 687 -17.81 -2.00 0.27
C SER A 687 -18.74 -2.80 -0.64
N VAL A 688 -19.46 -2.09 -1.50
CA VAL A 688 -20.50 -2.62 -2.40
C VAL A 688 -20.51 -1.82 -3.71
N GLY A 689 -20.97 -2.43 -4.80
CA GLY A 689 -21.02 -1.75 -6.09
C GLY A 689 -21.85 -2.51 -7.14
N PRO A 690 -22.07 -1.90 -8.31
CA PRO A 690 -22.63 -2.58 -9.46
C PRO A 690 -21.58 -3.44 -10.17
N THR A 691 -21.97 -4.20 -11.20
CA THR A 691 -21.03 -5.02 -11.96
C THR A 691 -20.26 -4.18 -12.99
N LEU A 692 -18.95 -4.09 -12.78
CA LEU A 692 -17.97 -3.56 -13.73
C LEU A 692 -17.10 -4.68 -14.29
N ARG A 693 -16.58 -4.53 -15.49
CA ARG A 693 -15.62 -5.47 -16.08
C ARG A 693 -14.64 -4.73 -16.96
N GLY A 694 -13.39 -5.21 -16.94
CA GLY A 694 -12.32 -4.66 -17.75
C GLY A 694 -11.88 -3.26 -17.30
N VAL A 695 -12.08 -2.93 -16.03
CA VAL A 695 -11.58 -1.68 -15.41
C VAL A 695 -10.10 -1.46 -15.72
N HIS A 696 -9.66 -0.22 -15.68
CA HIS A 696 -8.28 0.18 -16.01
C HIS A 696 -7.86 -0.13 -17.47
N SER A 697 -8.83 -0.35 -18.34
CA SER A 697 -8.57 -0.60 -19.77
C SER A 697 -9.65 0.02 -20.68
N PRO A 698 -9.38 0.18 -21.98
CA PRO A 698 -10.41 0.63 -22.94
C PRO A 698 -11.58 -0.34 -23.14
N ASP A 699 -11.52 -1.54 -22.54
CA ASP A 699 -12.60 -2.53 -22.51
C ASP A 699 -13.51 -2.37 -21.29
N GLU A 700 -13.31 -1.36 -20.48
CA GLU A 700 -14.12 -1.03 -19.31
C GLU A 700 -15.58 -0.89 -19.68
N ARG A 701 -16.44 -1.58 -18.92
CA ARG A 701 -17.89 -1.59 -19.13
C ARG A 701 -18.66 -1.79 -17.83
N LEU A 702 -19.79 -1.12 -17.73
CA LEU A 702 -20.71 -1.11 -16.61
C LEU A 702 -22.02 -1.80 -17.00
N GLU A 703 -22.45 -2.80 -16.26
CA GLU A 703 -23.71 -3.54 -16.49
C GLU A 703 -24.93 -2.73 -16.04
N ILE A 704 -25.79 -2.37 -16.98
CA ILE A 704 -26.91 -1.43 -16.76
C ILE A 704 -27.88 -1.93 -15.68
N ALA A 705 -28.24 -3.22 -15.71
CA ALA A 705 -29.22 -3.81 -14.79
C ALA A 705 -28.75 -3.78 -13.32
N THR A 706 -27.45 -3.85 -13.09
CA THR A 706 -26.89 -3.89 -11.73
C THR A 706 -26.86 -2.52 -11.06
N VAL A 707 -26.88 -1.43 -11.83
CA VAL A 707 -26.97 -0.06 -11.29
C VAL A 707 -28.32 0.18 -10.60
N ASP A 708 -29.44 -0.32 -11.17
CA ASP A 708 -30.77 -0.24 -10.53
C ASP A 708 -30.84 -1.09 -9.25
N LYS A 709 -30.23 -2.27 -9.25
CA LYS A 709 -30.12 -3.10 -8.05
C LYS A 709 -29.30 -2.41 -6.96
N PHE A 710 -28.16 -1.86 -7.32
CA PHE A 710 -27.27 -1.13 -6.42
C PHE A 710 -27.98 0.06 -5.77
N TRP A 711 -28.69 0.87 -6.56
CA TRP A 711 -29.51 1.98 -6.08
C TRP A 711 -30.56 1.54 -5.05
N LYS A 712 -31.34 0.50 -5.38
CA LYS A 712 -32.38 -0.04 -4.48
C LYS A 712 -31.76 -0.61 -3.19
N PHE A 713 -30.63 -1.27 -3.31
CA PHE A 713 -29.91 -1.87 -2.19
C PHE A 713 -29.44 -0.80 -1.19
N LEU A 714 -28.83 0.28 -1.67
CA LEU A 714 -28.40 1.38 -0.82
C LEU A 714 -29.58 2.07 -0.10
N ILE A 715 -30.68 2.31 -0.82
CA ILE A 715 -31.88 2.88 -0.21
C ILE A 715 -32.42 1.97 0.91
N GLU A 716 -32.46 0.66 0.69
CA GLU A 716 -32.95 -0.29 1.69
C GLU A 716 -32.03 -0.34 2.93
N ILE A 717 -30.71 -0.31 2.74
CA ILE A 717 -29.76 -0.19 3.86
C ILE A 717 -30.06 1.07 4.66
N LEU A 718 -30.14 2.24 3.99
CA LEU A 718 -30.35 3.53 4.65
C LEU A 718 -31.69 3.56 5.44
N ARG A 719 -32.73 2.95 4.91
CA ARG A 719 -34.04 2.87 5.55
C ARG A 719 -34.06 1.94 6.77
N THR A 720 -33.23 0.88 6.75
CA THR A 720 -33.22 -0.16 7.79
C THR A 720 -32.32 0.21 8.99
N LEU A 721 -31.40 1.14 8.83
CA LEU A 721 -30.54 1.66 9.89
C LEU A 721 -31.39 2.34 10.99
#